data_6fba74821e2482230957ac5283e362cb
#
_entry.id   6fba74821e2482230957ac5283e362cb
#
_cell.length_a   1.000
_cell.length_b   1.000
_cell.length_c   1.000
_cell.angle_alpha   90.00
_cell.angle_beta   90.00
_cell.angle_gamma   90.00
#
_symmetry.space_group_name_H-M   'P 1'
#
loop_
_entity.id
_entity.type
_entity.pdbx_description
1 polymer ?
#
loop_
_entity_poly.entity_id
_entity_poly.type
_entity_poly.pdbx_seq_one_letter_code
_entity_poly.pdbx_strand_id
1 'polypeptide(L)'
;MESLFAYVRLSPGANVEDLCSCHNVHLNVGYNGLYTAVIPMDILESFAKEETVLDVDAGKEVHLMMDSVRILTHVDEVHVGIGLPTSYQGEGTIIGIIDRGFDFTHPNFRDENGDCRIRYVWDQNQFLVTSNSSYGYGLEYSTTEQILAAKRDMSGETHGTHVAGIATGSWDNVYKGIAPKSEIVLISVNGTEQGILDGIDFLLHYADEKNKPISINLSMGTVLGYKDGTDSFSILIDNLMKGKQGKLLSIAAGNEGHRKTTLTGTFNEAQKEIKSYLVPPSYDRDNLFIQGVVGSTYTVTISLKDTLSNKLLFSESFISGEKWSKSYTGFGSEEKNDAVLNISSDVNLINNNPAFNVYLSYTKPESEVWEIALSSNQGKYMINCDYGYFSSAGKEGYMEGSTDYTIACTATGFEIISVGAYVSKEEYTDILGTVHRSDWSKFHLYPLSGKGPTYDGRIKPDVVAPGATVISSFNSYAASYSVATADKALEIEDISGRKYSWGMANGTSMATPVVTGTLALWLEANPELTVYEVKEIIQKTATEDIYTGELPNGKYGMGKLNTVAGLYEILKQTSVEKNKYLDIDYIYDRNIGWIKFLSEVPLEQLCIYSASGELLDVQTNLKDNEFQLCQYPAGIYLIKIRTQN
;
A
#
# COMPACT_ATOMS: atom_id res chain seq x y z
N MET A 1 23.82 7.41 39.10
CA MET A 1 23.02 8.64 39.21
C MET A 1 22.43 8.88 37.85
N GLU A 2 21.13 9.08 37.78
CA GLU A 2 20.47 9.49 36.53
C GLU A 2 20.90 10.92 36.20
N SER A 3 21.21 11.19 34.96
CA SER A 3 21.60 12.52 34.47
C SER A 3 20.73 12.94 33.29
N LEU A 4 20.40 14.23 33.25
CA LEU A 4 19.71 14.87 32.13
C LEU A 4 20.76 15.37 31.13
N PHE A 5 20.59 15.03 29.85
CA PHE A 5 21.31 15.68 28.75
C PHE A 5 20.45 16.85 28.26
N ALA A 6 20.99 18.07 28.31
CA ALA A 6 20.21 19.28 28.09
C ALA A 6 20.99 20.32 27.28
N TYR A 7 20.23 21.32 26.79
CA TYR A 7 20.79 22.62 26.40
C TYR A 7 20.62 23.60 27.56
N VAL A 8 21.64 24.33 27.90
CA VAL A 8 21.60 25.36 28.94
C VAL A 8 21.93 26.69 28.32
N ARG A 9 21.06 27.67 28.54
CA ARG A 9 21.32 29.06 28.18
C ARG A 9 21.77 29.84 29.41
N LEU A 10 22.95 30.45 29.31
CA LEU A 10 23.50 31.28 30.35
C LEU A 10 23.42 32.79 30.02
N SER A 11 23.32 33.62 31.04
CA SER A 11 23.37 35.06 30.93
C SER A 11 24.75 35.54 30.44
N PRO A 12 24.82 36.69 29.72
CA PRO A 12 26.11 37.25 29.33
C PRO A 12 27.02 37.53 30.53
N GLY A 13 28.22 37.01 30.50
CA GLY A 13 29.21 37.17 31.57
C GLY A 13 29.13 36.14 32.70
N ALA A 14 28.30 35.09 32.59
CA ALA A 14 28.28 33.99 33.54
C ALA A 14 29.64 33.27 33.59
N ASN A 15 30.11 32.98 34.79
CA ASN A 15 31.36 32.20 35.00
C ASN A 15 31.04 30.70 34.88
N VAL A 16 31.35 30.13 33.72
CA VAL A 16 31.07 28.72 33.40
C VAL A 16 31.82 27.76 34.32
N GLU A 17 33.07 28.07 34.66
CA GLU A 17 33.91 27.22 35.51
C GLU A 17 33.39 27.14 36.96
N ASP A 18 32.98 28.27 37.52
CA ASP A 18 32.36 28.31 38.84
C ASP A 18 31.04 27.57 38.88
N LEU A 19 30.20 27.76 37.86
CA LEU A 19 28.90 27.11 37.75
C LEU A 19 29.03 25.57 37.68
N CYS A 20 29.98 25.09 36.86
CA CYS A 20 30.27 23.66 36.73
C CYS A 20 30.77 23.05 38.02
N SER A 21 31.68 23.76 38.72
CA SER A 21 32.31 23.26 39.96
C SER A 21 31.35 23.29 41.15
N CYS A 22 30.47 24.29 41.26
CA CYS A 22 29.50 24.42 42.35
C CYS A 22 28.37 23.38 42.28
N HIS A 23 27.98 23.00 41.09
CA HIS A 23 26.82 22.12 40.87
C HIS A 23 27.15 20.74 40.33
N ASN A 24 28.45 20.42 40.15
CA ASN A 24 28.87 19.15 39.53
C ASN A 24 28.19 18.88 38.18
N VAL A 25 27.99 19.94 37.36
CA VAL A 25 27.40 19.94 36.03
C VAL A 25 28.51 20.00 34.99
N HIS A 26 28.38 19.27 33.90
CA HIS A 26 29.29 19.36 32.77
C HIS A 26 28.65 20.19 31.66
N LEU A 27 29.20 21.37 31.35
CA LEU A 27 28.87 22.17 30.17
C LEU A 27 29.94 21.91 29.11
N ASN A 28 29.52 21.39 27.95
CA ASN A 28 30.47 20.93 26.93
C ASN A 28 30.56 21.91 25.74
N VAL A 29 29.89 21.62 24.63
CA VAL A 29 29.93 22.50 23.44
C VAL A 29 29.11 23.75 23.70
N GLY A 30 29.72 24.95 23.52
CA GLY A 30 29.05 26.23 23.76
C GLY A 30 29.22 27.22 22.62
N TYR A 31 28.18 28.02 22.35
CA TYR A 31 28.18 29.13 21.42
C TYR A 31 27.17 30.20 21.86
N ASN A 32 27.62 31.46 21.97
CA ASN A 32 26.78 32.59 22.34
C ASN A 32 25.91 32.39 23.60
N GLY A 33 26.51 31.83 24.66
CA GLY A 33 25.80 31.58 25.92
C GLY A 33 24.88 30.35 25.94
N LEU A 34 24.80 29.59 24.85
CA LEU A 34 24.10 28.30 24.79
C LEU A 34 25.10 27.16 24.84
N TYR A 35 24.91 26.20 25.74
CA TYR A 35 25.80 25.07 25.98
C TYR A 35 25.05 23.75 25.94
N THR A 36 25.72 22.68 25.50
CA THR A 36 25.26 21.30 25.80
C THR A 36 25.69 20.95 27.23
N ALA A 37 24.80 20.32 27.98
CA ALA A 37 25.03 20.05 29.40
C ALA A 37 24.69 18.60 29.78
N VAL A 38 25.41 18.08 30.79
CA VAL A 38 25.03 16.86 31.51
C VAL A 38 24.78 17.28 32.97
N ILE A 39 23.50 17.18 33.39
CA ILE A 39 23.03 17.66 34.69
C ILE A 39 22.53 16.46 35.50
N PRO A 40 23.11 16.15 36.68
CA PRO A 40 22.53 15.15 37.57
C PRO A 40 21.12 15.51 37.99
N MET A 41 20.19 14.53 37.95
CA MET A 41 18.78 14.76 38.23
C MET A 41 18.49 15.30 39.61
N ASP A 42 19.30 14.91 40.60
CA ASP A 42 19.17 15.32 42.01
C ASP A 42 19.47 16.81 42.25
N ILE A 43 20.20 17.47 41.36
CA ILE A 43 20.53 18.89 41.45
C ILE A 43 19.86 19.76 40.39
N LEU A 44 19.06 19.19 39.48
CA LEU A 44 18.46 19.89 38.35
C LEU A 44 17.66 21.12 38.80
N GLU A 45 16.83 20.99 39.84
CA GLU A 45 16.00 22.08 40.35
C GLU A 45 16.83 23.23 40.95
N SER A 46 17.89 22.92 41.66
CA SER A 46 18.80 23.92 42.24
C SER A 46 19.62 24.62 41.16
N PHE A 47 20.11 23.88 40.18
CA PHE A 47 20.87 24.42 39.06
C PHE A 47 20.00 25.33 38.19
N ALA A 48 18.76 24.95 37.88
CA ALA A 48 17.83 25.77 37.07
C ALA A 48 17.39 27.08 37.76
N LYS A 49 17.59 27.19 39.09
CA LYS A 49 17.29 28.40 39.87
C LYS A 49 18.46 29.37 40.01
N GLU A 50 19.64 29.04 39.48
CA GLU A 50 20.80 29.94 39.49
C GLU A 50 20.51 31.18 38.65
N GLU A 51 20.85 32.38 39.19
CA GLU A 51 20.57 33.67 38.50
C GLU A 51 21.20 33.76 37.10
N THR A 52 22.26 33.04 36.87
CA THR A 52 23.00 33.02 35.61
C THR A 52 22.46 32.01 34.61
N VAL A 53 21.59 31.09 35.02
CA VAL A 53 20.90 30.13 34.15
C VAL A 53 19.60 30.70 33.68
N LEU A 54 19.51 31.02 32.39
CA LEU A 54 18.34 31.63 31.80
C LEU A 54 17.30 30.59 31.34
N ASP A 55 17.78 29.41 30.94
CA ASP A 55 16.92 28.34 30.41
C ASP A 55 17.65 26.99 30.47
N VAL A 56 16.90 25.93 30.72
CA VAL A 56 17.34 24.52 30.64
C VAL A 56 16.31 23.76 29.79
N ASP A 57 16.72 23.40 28.58
CA ASP A 57 15.91 22.61 27.66
C ASP A 57 16.45 21.16 27.61
N ALA A 58 15.64 20.19 27.98
CA ALA A 58 15.99 18.78 27.97
C ALA A 58 16.43 18.23 26.60
N GLY A 59 16.27 19.04 25.56
CA GLY A 59 16.54 18.59 24.20
C GLY A 59 15.50 17.57 23.72
N LYS A 60 15.50 17.33 22.43
CA LYS A 60 14.68 16.27 21.85
C LYS A 60 15.51 14.99 21.80
N GLU A 61 14.91 13.85 22.16
CA GLU A 61 15.53 12.56 21.88
C GLU A 61 15.84 12.43 20.39
N VAL A 62 17.10 12.13 20.10
CA VAL A 62 17.55 11.83 18.73
C VAL A 62 17.42 10.33 18.58
N HIS A 63 16.34 9.89 17.95
CA HIS A 63 16.21 8.50 17.55
C HIS A 63 17.08 8.25 16.31
N LEU A 64 17.67 7.06 16.21
CA LEU A 64 18.23 6.58 14.96
C LEU A 64 17.16 6.79 13.89
N MET A 65 17.49 7.44 12.76
CA MET A 65 16.55 7.71 11.68
C MET A 65 15.94 6.38 11.26
N MET A 66 14.67 6.17 11.67
CA MET A 66 13.87 4.99 11.39
C MET A 66 13.68 4.85 9.88
N ASP A 67 13.37 3.63 9.40
CA ASP A 67 13.15 3.40 7.98
C ASP A 67 12.18 4.44 7.42
N SER A 68 12.58 5.04 6.32
CA SER A 68 11.84 6.14 5.66
C SER A 68 10.37 5.82 5.38
N VAL A 69 9.98 4.54 5.27
CA VAL A 69 8.60 4.13 4.98
C VAL A 69 7.62 4.65 6.03
N ARG A 70 7.86 4.41 7.33
CA ARG A 70 6.96 4.84 8.41
C ARG A 70 6.96 6.36 8.60
N ILE A 71 8.13 6.99 8.44
CA ILE A 71 8.25 8.45 8.50
C ILE A 71 7.44 9.11 7.38
N LEU A 72 7.60 8.63 6.13
CA LEU A 72 6.95 9.18 4.95
C LEU A 72 5.44 9.00 4.93
N THR A 73 4.92 8.03 5.67
CA THR A 73 3.50 7.75 5.81
C THR A 73 2.92 8.18 7.16
N HIS A 74 3.71 8.84 8.01
CA HIS A 74 3.30 9.31 9.34
C HIS A 74 2.82 8.20 10.28
N VAL A 75 3.34 6.97 10.12
CA VAL A 75 2.98 5.82 10.95
C VAL A 75 3.61 5.91 12.34
N ASP A 76 4.82 6.46 12.47
CA ASP A 76 5.48 6.61 13.76
C ASP A 76 4.68 7.50 14.72
N GLU A 77 4.03 8.56 14.20
CA GLU A 77 3.12 9.42 14.96
C GLU A 77 1.91 8.64 15.48
N VAL A 78 1.40 7.71 14.67
CA VAL A 78 0.26 6.84 15.03
C VAL A 78 0.67 5.81 16.09
N HIS A 79 1.87 5.22 15.96
CA HIS A 79 2.37 4.23 16.92
C HIS A 79 2.59 4.80 18.31
N VAL A 80 2.97 6.07 18.44
CA VAL A 80 3.15 6.73 19.73
C VAL A 80 1.93 7.52 20.19
N GLY A 81 0.89 7.66 19.33
CA GLY A 81 -0.35 8.35 19.67
C GLY A 81 -0.24 9.87 19.71
N ILE A 82 0.69 10.49 18.95
CA ILE A 82 0.85 11.96 18.94
C ILE A 82 -0.43 12.62 18.41
N GLY A 83 -1.08 13.40 19.28
CA GLY A 83 -2.34 14.09 18.96
C GLY A 83 -3.56 13.17 18.81
N LEU A 84 -3.43 11.88 19.09
CA LEU A 84 -4.48 10.87 18.99
C LEU A 84 -4.99 10.48 20.41
N PRO A 85 -6.21 9.92 20.55
CA PRO A 85 -6.73 9.46 21.85
C PRO A 85 -5.90 8.32 22.48
N THR A 86 -5.26 7.50 21.63
CA THR A 86 -4.39 6.39 22.02
C THR A 86 -3.39 6.09 20.90
N SER A 87 -2.45 5.21 21.15
CA SER A 87 -1.62 4.60 20.09
C SER A 87 -2.43 3.55 19.33
N TYR A 88 -2.13 3.41 18.01
CA TYR A 88 -2.72 2.38 17.14
C TYR A 88 -1.58 1.60 16.50
N GLN A 89 -1.63 0.26 16.61
CA GLN A 89 -0.59 -0.65 16.13
C GLN A 89 -1.17 -1.89 15.42
N GLY A 90 -2.47 -1.90 15.11
CA GLY A 90 -3.20 -2.99 14.49
C GLY A 90 -3.77 -3.99 15.51
N GLU A 91 -3.88 -3.64 16.78
CA GLU A 91 -4.41 -4.51 17.83
C GLU A 91 -5.88 -4.85 17.56
N GLY A 92 -6.25 -6.13 17.70
CA GLY A 92 -7.62 -6.59 17.42
C GLY A 92 -7.95 -6.78 15.95
N THR A 93 -7.02 -6.53 15.03
CA THR A 93 -7.20 -6.69 13.59
C THR A 93 -6.44 -7.90 13.03
N ILE A 94 -6.88 -8.39 11.86
CA ILE A 94 -6.19 -9.42 11.10
C ILE A 94 -5.56 -8.80 9.87
N ILE A 95 -4.32 -9.19 9.55
CA ILE A 95 -3.72 -8.97 8.24
C ILE A 95 -3.59 -10.32 7.54
N GLY A 96 -4.29 -10.44 6.40
CA GLY A 96 -4.18 -11.57 5.48
C GLY A 96 -3.20 -11.26 4.36
N ILE A 97 -2.19 -12.11 4.15
CA ILE A 97 -1.21 -11.95 3.06
C ILE A 97 -1.35 -13.09 2.07
N ILE A 98 -1.70 -12.78 0.82
CA ILE A 98 -1.74 -13.72 -0.30
C ILE A 98 -0.47 -13.51 -1.11
N ASP A 99 0.48 -14.44 -1.00
CA ASP A 99 1.81 -14.32 -1.62
C ASP A 99 2.51 -15.69 -1.61
N ARG A 100 3.81 -15.74 -1.83
CA ARG A 100 4.65 -16.92 -1.71
C ARG A 100 6.08 -16.55 -1.26
N GLY A 101 6.80 -17.53 -0.73
CA GLY A 101 8.14 -17.33 -0.19
C GLY A 101 8.12 -16.89 1.27
N PHE A 102 7.30 -17.57 2.09
CA PHE A 102 7.16 -17.27 3.51
C PHE A 102 8.13 -18.04 4.39
N ASP A 103 8.74 -17.35 5.35
CA ASP A 103 9.46 -17.89 6.50
C ASP A 103 8.61 -17.73 7.76
N PHE A 104 8.01 -18.83 8.23
CA PHE A 104 7.15 -18.80 9.42
C PHE A 104 7.95 -18.69 10.72
N THR A 105 9.27 -18.88 10.67
CA THR A 105 10.16 -18.85 11.84
C THR A 105 10.80 -17.49 12.08
N HIS A 106 10.68 -16.56 11.12
CA HIS A 106 11.36 -15.26 11.18
C HIS A 106 10.97 -14.49 12.45
N PRO A 107 11.96 -13.98 13.24
CA PRO A 107 11.69 -13.30 14.49
C PRO A 107 10.83 -12.03 14.34
N ASN A 108 10.76 -11.47 13.14
CA ASN A 108 9.91 -10.33 12.83
C ASN A 108 8.39 -10.63 12.92
N PHE A 109 8.01 -11.91 13.06
CA PHE A 109 6.62 -12.36 13.23
C PHE A 109 6.33 -12.88 14.63
N ARG A 110 7.09 -12.40 15.62
CA ARG A 110 6.93 -12.69 17.04
C ARG A 110 6.40 -11.48 17.78
N ASP A 111 5.64 -11.70 18.85
CA ASP A 111 5.30 -10.62 19.77
C ASP A 111 6.43 -10.33 20.75
N GLU A 112 6.21 -9.40 21.67
CA GLU A 112 7.17 -8.98 22.70
C GLU A 112 7.58 -10.09 23.68
N ASN A 113 6.76 -11.15 23.80
CA ASN A 113 7.03 -12.33 24.63
C ASN A 113 7.79 -13.41 23.83
N GLY A 114 7.99 -13.22 22.52
CA GLY A 114 8.58 -14.19 21.62
C GLY A 114 7.58 -15.20 21.04
N ASP A 115 6.27 -15.02 21.28
CA ASP A 115 5.23 -15.89 20.78
C ASP A 115 4.92 -15.61 19.30
N CYS A 116 4.63 -16.67 18.54
CA CYS A 116 4.32 -16.57 17.12
C CYS A 116 2.99 -15.82 16.90
N ARG A 117 3.01 -14.78 16.05
CA ARG A 117 1.84 -13.99 15.66
C ARG A 117 1.14 -14.52 14.41
N ILE A 118 1.74 -15.49 13.70
CA ILE A 118 1.09 -16.18 12.59
C ILE A 118 0.06 -17.15 13.20
N ARG A 119 -1.22 -16.90 12.93
CA ARG A 119 -2.34 -17.67 13.50
C ARG A 119 -2.82 -18.78 12.60
N TYR A 120 -2.62 -18.63 11.31
CA TYR A 120 -3.02 -19.62 10.31
C TYR A 120 -2.17 -19.52 9.06
N VAL A 121 -1.94 -20.65 8.41
CA VAL A 121 -1.28 -20.74 7.11
C VAL A 121 -2.05 -21.73 6.25
N TRP A 122 -2.37 -21.34 5.02
CA TRP A 122 -2.79 -22.26 3.97
C TRP A 122 -1.73 -22.27 2.86
N ASP A 123 -0.99 -23.40 2.76
CA ASP A 123 -0.01 -23.62 1.69
C ASP A 123 -0.69 -24.37 0.54
N GLN A 124 -1.10 -23.65 -0.48
CA GLN A 124 -1.77 -24.17 -1.67
C GLN A 124 -0.83 -25.01 -2.56
N ASN A 125 0.49 -24.96 -2.34
CA ASN A 125 1.50 -25.62 -3.17
C ASN A 125 1.81 -27.06 -2.69
N GLN A 126 1.12 -27.57 -1.69
CA GLN A 126 1.28 -28.92 -1.18
C GLN A 126 0.47 -29.93 -2.00
N PHE A 127 0.98 -30.31 -3.18
CA PHE A 127 0.27 -31.21 -4.12
C PHE A 127 0.49 -32.71 -3.88
N LEU A 128 1.51 -33.08 -3.09
CA LEU A 128 1.92 -34.49 -2.92
C LEU A 128 1.28 -35.16 -1.70
N VAL A 129 0.46 -34.47 -0.95
CA VAL A 129 -0.17 -34.93 0.28
C VAL A 129 -1.70 -34.79 0.19
N THR A 130 -2.41 -35.61 0.97
CA THR A 130 -3.87 -35.46 1.05
C THR A 130 -4.20 -34.13 1.69
N SER A 131 -5.01 -33.31 0.98
CA SER A 131 -5.47 -32.03 1.47
C SER A 131 -6.31 -32.17 2.72
N ASN A 132 -6.13 -31.25 3.66
CA ASN A 132 -7.02 -31.05 4.81
C ASN A 132 -7.85 -29.75 4.67
N SER A 133 -7.74 -29.08 3.54
CA SER A 133 -8.51 -27.88 3.23
C SER A 133 -9.90 -28.22 2.68
N SER A 134 -10.90 -27.42 3.07
CA SER A 134 -12.26 -27.48 2.51
C SER A 134 -12.31 -27.16 1.02
N TYR A 135 -11.31 -26.47 0.48
CA TYR A 135 -11.15 -26.18 -0.96
C TYR A 135 -10.64 -27.39 -1.77
N GLY A 136 -10.25 -28.50 -1.12
CA GLY A 136 -9.87 -29.75 -1.78
C GLY A 136 -8.41 -29.80 -2.26
N TYR A 137 -7.59 -28.79 -1.98
CA TYR A 137 -6.17 -28.76 -2.31
C TYR A 137 -5.35 -27.99 -1.27
N GLY A 138 -4.02 -28.18 -1.29
CA GLY A 138 -3.10 -27.57 -0.33
C GLY A 138 -3.18 -28.17 1.08
N LEU A 139 -2.37 -27.62 1.98
CA LEU A 139 -2.35 -27.95 3.40
C LEU A 139 -2.58 -26.71 4.26
N GLU A 140 -3.40 -26.86 5.28
CA GLU A 140 -3.69 -25.87 6.29
C GLU A 140 -2.96 -26.20 7.60
N TYR A 141 -2.32 -25.18 8.20
CA TYR A 141 -1.67 -25.23 9.49
C TYR A 141 -2.39 -24.25 10.42
N SER A 142 -3.11 -24.76 11.41
CA SER A 142 -4.00 -23.98 12.28
C SER A 142 -3.49 -23.81 13.71
N THR A 143 -2.37 -24.43 14.06
CA THR A 143 -1.73 -24.27 15.37
C THR A 143 -0.29 -23.78 15.22
N THR A 144 0.18 -23.09 16.25
CA THR A 144 1.58 -22.59 16.31
C THR A 144 2.59 -23.72 16.12
N GLU A 145 2.35 -24.90 16.71
CA GLU A 145 3.24 -26.04 16.60
C GLU A 145 3.33 -26.55 15.16
N GLN A 146 2.20 -26.63 14.45
CA GLN A 146 2.18 -27.05 13.04
C GLN A 146 2.91 -26.02 12.16
N ILE A 147 2.63 -24.73 12.35
CA ILE A 147 3.24 -23.63 11.59
C ILE A 147 4.77 -23.63 11.77
N LEU A 148 5.24 -23.70 13.02
CA LEU A 148 6.66 -23.70 13.32
C LEU A 148 7.36 -24.99 12.88
N ALA A 149 6.66 -26.14 12.90
CA ALA A 149 7.18 -27.40 12.38
C ALA A 149 7.32 -27.38 10.85
N ALA A 150 6.39 -26.74 10.14
CA ALA A 150 6.46 -26.54 8.68
C ALA A 150 7.61 -25.58 8.29
N LYS A 151 7.94 -24.61 9.15
CA LYS A 151 9.05 -23.64 9.02
C LYS A 151 8.88 -22.63 7.89
N ARG A 152 8.45 -23.03 6.73
CA ARG A 152 8.30 -22.24 5.51
C ARG A 152 7.26 -22.87 4.59
N ASP A 153 6.83 -22.13 3.59
CA ASP A 153 6.08 -22.68 2.45
C ASP A 153 7.01 -23.45 1.47
N MET A 154 6.43 -24.00 0.42
CA MET A 154 7.19 -24.75 -0.60
C MET A 154 8.01 -23.87 -1.54
N SER A 155 7.82 -22.56 -1.53
CA SER A 155 8.58 -21.63 -2.37
C SER A 155 10.01 -21.43 -1.87
N GLY A 156 10.97 -21.32 -2.78
CA GLY A 156 12.35 -20.92 -2.49
C GLY A 156 12.57 -19.42 -2.58
N GLU A 157 11.51 -18.63 -2.69
CA GLU A 157 11.54 -17.16 -2.84
C GLU A 157 11.55 -16.47 -1.46
N THR A 158 11.63 -15.14 -1.49
CA THR A 158 11.59 -14.30 -0.28
C THR A 158 10.48 -13.26 -0.30
N HIS A 159 9.72 -13.15 -1.39
CA HIS A 159 8.79 -12.06 -1.65
C HIS A 159 7.70 -11.96 -0.56
N GLY A 160 7.01 -13.05 -0.23
CA GLY A 160 5.96 -13.05 0.79
C GLY A 160 6.46 -12.72 2.19
N THR A 161 7.68 -13.15 2.56
CA THR A 161 8.30 -12.76 3.84
C THR A 161 8.57 -11.26 3.89
N HIS A 162 9.03 -10.69 2.78
CA HIS A 162 9.31 -9.26 2.69
C HIS A 162 8.02 -8.43 2.80
N VAL A 163 7.01 -8.79 2.06
CA VAL A 163 5.67 -8.16 2.08
C VAL A 163 5.03 -8.25 3.47
N ALA A 164 5.03 -9.45 4.08
CA ALA A 164 4.51 -9.65 5.43
C ALA A 164 5.26 -8.80 6.47
N GLY A 165 6.59 -8.70 6.36
CA GLY A 165 7.41 -7.89 7.24
C GLY A 165 7.10 -6.39 7.15
N ILE A 166 6.79 -5.85 5.96
CA ILE A 166 6.36 -4.46 5.80
C ILE A 166 5.02 -4.24 6.51
N ALA A 167 4.04 -5.09 6.27
CA ALA A 167 2.71 -4.92 6.85
C ALA A 167 2.70 -5.13 8.37
N THR A 168 3.37 -6.18 8.87
CA THR A 168 3.14 -6.73 10.20
C THR A 168 4.39 -6.86 11.09
N GLY A 169 5.58 -6.56 10.58
CA GLY A 169 6.83 -6.78 11.31
C GLY A 169 6.83 -6.17 12.70
N SER A 170 7.22 -6.95 13.72
CA SER A 170 7.19 -6.55 15.13
C SER A 170 8.55 -6.51 15.80
N TRP A 171 9.61 -6.97 15.11
CA TRP A 171 10.94 -6.90 15.67
C TRP A 171 11.33 -5.44 15.98
N ASP A 172 11.82 -5.22 17.19
CA ASP A 172 12.15 -3.87 17.67
C ASP A 172 13.46 -3.37 17.07
N ASN A 173 13.38 -2.95 15.82
CA ASN A 173 14.46 -2.33 15.08
C ASN A 173 13.93 -1.24 14.15
N VAL A 174 14.83 -0.60 13.38
CA VAL A 174 14.49 0.47 12.42
C VAL A 174 13.55 -0.01 11.30
N TYR A 175 13.47 -1.31 11.04
CA TYR A 175 12.66 -1.93 9.98
C TYR A 175 11.37 -2.58 10.49
N LYS A 176 10.85 -2.11 11.62
CA LYS A 176 9.55 -2.49 12.17
C LYS A 176 8.43 -2.18 11.16
N GLY A 177 7.44 -3.07 11.05
CA GLY A 177 6.32 -2.94 10.12
C GLY A 177 5.28 -1.89 10.52
N ILE A 178 4.25 -1.76 9.69
CA ILE A 178 3.20 -0.75 9.84
C ILE A 178 2.20 -1.11 10.95
N ALA A 179 1.75 -2.38 11.03
CA ALA A 179 0.78 -2.85 12.04
C ALA A 179 1.36 -4.00 12.89
N PRO A 180 2.32 -3.71 13.78
CA PRO A 180 3.11 -4.72 14.48
C PRO A 180 2.34 -5.54 15.51
N LYS A 181 1.10 -5.20 15.85
CA LYS A 181 0.26 -5.94 16.79
C LYS A 181 -0.91 -6.68 16.13
N SER A 182 -1.07 -6.59 14.81
CA SER A 182 -2.09 -7.35 14.08
C SER A 182 -1.83 -8.86 14.14
N GLU A 183 -2.88 -9.67 14.08
CA GLU A 183 -2.78 -11.10 13.82
C GLU A 183 -2.42 -11.36 12.35
N ILE A 184 -1.64 -12.40 12.08
CA ILE A 184 -1.13 -12.69 10.74
C ILE A 184 -1.76 -13.99 10.24
N VAL A 185 -2.35 -13.95 9.03
CA VAL A 185 -2.84 -15.13 8.30
C VAL A 185 -2.18 -15.15 6.92
N LEU A 186 -1.56 -16.26 6.56
CA LEU A 186 -0.76 -16.38 5.35
C LEU A 186 -1.39 -17.39 4.38
N ILE A 187 -1.54 -17.00 3.13
CA ILE A 187 -1.92 -17.88 2.03
C ILE A 187 -0.74 -17.97 1.07
N SER A 188 -0.06 -19.12 1.07
CA SER A 188 0.99 -19.41 0.08
C SER A 188 0.33 -19.88 -1.20
N VAL A 189 0.12 -18.94 -2.13
CA VAL A 189 -0.71 -19.13 -3.32
C VAL A 189 0.01 -19.94 -4.40
N ASN A 190 -0.75 -20.74 -5.14
CA ASN A 190 -0.25 -21.61 -6.22
C ASN A 190 0.06 -20.84 -7.53
N GLY A 191 -0.08 -19.52 -7.55
CA GLY A 191 0.22 -18.65 -8.71
C GLY A 191 -0.87 -18.61 -9.77
N THR A 192 -2.08 -19.08 -9.47
CA THR A 192 -3.24 -18.98 -10.35
C THR A 192 -4.25 -17.95 -9.84
N GLU A 193 -5.03 -17.35 -10.74
CA GLU A 193 -6.13 -16.45 -10.36
C GLU A 193 -7.15 -17.14 -9.45
N GLN A 194 -7.45 -18.42 -9.72
CA GLN A 194 -8.36 -19.22 -8.91
C GLN A 194 -7.82 -19.39 -7.49
N GLY A 195 -6.54 -19.71 -7.35
CA GLY A 195 -5.91 -19.82 -6.03
C GLY A 195 -5.92 -18.53 -5.23
N ILE A 196 -5.79 -17.38 -5.91
CA ILE A 196 -5.93 -16.06 -5.28
C ILE A 196 -7.36 -15.83 -4.80
N LEU A 197 -8.36 -16.11 -5.63
CA LEU A 197 -9.78 -15.95 -5.29
C LEU A 197 -10.19 -16.83 -4.11
N ASP A 198 -9.80 -18.09 -4.13
CA ASP A 198 -10.02 -19.04 -3.02
C ASP A 198 -9.32 -18.56 -1.73
N GLY A 199 -8.12 -17.96 -1.87
CA GLY A 199 -7.39 -17.36 -0.76
C GLY A 199 -8.10 -16.16 -0.15
N ILE A 200 -8.70 -15.29 -0.99
CA ILE A 200 -9.50 -14.15 -0.51
C ILE A 200 -10.75 -14.66 0.22
N ASP A 201 -11.47 -15.58 -0.37
CA ASP A 201 -12.67 -16.17 0.22
C ASP A 201 -12.35 -16.84 1.57
N PHE A 202 -11.26 -17.61 1.65
CA PHE A 202 -10.78 -18.19 2.89
C PHE A 202 -10.52 -17.14 3.98
N LEU A 203 -9.81 -16.04 3.63
CA LEU A 203 -9.48 -14.99 4.58
C LEU A 203 -10.73 -14.25 5.10
N LEU A 204 -11.72 -14.03 4.24
CA LEU A 204 -12.99 -13.44 4.62
C LEU A 204 -13.76 -14.34 5.60
N HIS A 205 -13.86 -15.65 5.32
CA HIS A 205 -14.47 -16.61 6.22
C HIS A 205 -13.72 -16.72 7.56
N TYR A 206 -12.39 -16.77 7.54
CA TYR A 206 -11.57 -16.78 8.74
C TYR A 206 -11.84 -15.54 9.62
N ALA A 207 -11.90 -14.36 9.03
CA ALA A 207 -12.17 -13.12 9.75
C ALA A 207 -13.58 -13.11 10.34
N ASP A 208 -14.58 -13.64 9.62
CA ASP A 208 -15.96 -13.78 10.10
C ASP A 208 -16.04 -14.75 11.29
N GLU A 209 -15.38 -15.92 11.22
CA GLU A 209 -15.30 -16.87 12.34
C GLU A 209 -14.66 -16.26 13.60
N LYS A 210 -13.64 -15.41 13.42
CA LYS A 210 -12.97 -14.73 14.54
C LYS A 210 -13.69 -13.47 14.99
N ASN A 211 -14.72 -13.05 14.27
CA ASN A 211 -15.43 -11.78 14.50
C ASN A 211 -14.46 -10.59 14.61
N LYS A 212 -13.51 -10.49 13.64
CA LYS A 212 -12.50 -9.46 13.59
C LYS A 212 -12.45 -8.78 12.22
N PRO A 213 -12.12 -7.49 12.17
CA PRO A 213 -11.83 -6.82 10.90
C PRO A 213 -10.54 -7.37 10.29
N ILE A 214 -10.47 -7.33 8.96
CA ILE A 214 -9.32 -7.83 8.20
C ILE A 214 -8.91 -6.85 7.11
N SER A 215 -7.59 -6.65 6.98
CA SER A 215 -6.94 -6.02 5.84
C SER A 215 -6.16 -7.06 5.06
N ILE A 216 -6.52 -7.26 3.79
CA ILE A 216 -5.94 -8.27 2.91
C ILE A 216 -4.94 -7.60 1.97
N ASN A 217 -3.77 -8.22 1.79
CA ASN A 217 -2.72 -7.81 0.87
C ASN A 217 -2.62 -8.77 -0.30
N LEU A 218 -2.65 -8.24 -1.53
CA LEU A 218 -2.32 -8.95 -2.75
C LEU A 218 -1.23 -8.20 -3.51
N SER A 219 0.02 -8.65 -3.37
CA SER A 219 1.19 -8.07 -4.05
C SER A 219 1.55 -8.82 -5.33
N MET A 220 0.55 -9.29 -6.05
CA MET A 220 0.64 -10.07 -7.29
C MET A 220 -0.43 -9.63 -8.28
N GLY A 221 -0.18 -9.87 -9.58
CA GLY A 221 -1.18 -9.55 -10.60
C GLY A 221 -0.70 -9.84 -12.01
N THR A 222 -1.55 -9.55 -12.98
CA THR A 222 -1.27 -9.64 -14.41
C THR A 222 -1.62 -8.33 -15.11
N VAL A 223 -0.89 -8.00 -16.17
CA VAL A 223 -1.19 -6.83 -17.03
C VAL A 223 -2.13 -7.18 -18.17
N LEU A 224 -2.37 -8.47 -18.41
CA LEU A 224 -3.25 -8.95 -19.47
C LEU A 224 -4.68 -9.11 -19.01
N GLY A 225 -5.62 -8.68 -19.82
CA GLY A 225 -7.06 -8.79 -19.57
C GLY A 225 -7.82 -7.49 -19.82
N TYR A 226 -9.11 -7.50 -19.49
CA TYR A 226 -9.96 -6.32 -19.58
C TYR A 226 -9.59 -5.31 -18.48
N LYS A 227 -9.01 -4.19 -18.87
CA LYS A 227 -8.58 -3.14 -17.90
C LYS A 227 -9.72 -2.18 -17.52
N ASP A 228 -10.90 -2.70 -17.35
CA ASP A 228 -12.11 -1.98 -16.95
C ASP A 228 -12.86 -2.64 -15.77
N GLY A 229 -12.25 -3.67 -15.15
CA GLY A 229 -12.84 -4.39 -14.03
C GLY A 229 -13.96 -5.37 -14.44
N THR A 230 -14.09 -5.69 -15.73
CA THR A 230 -15.13 -6.59 -16.23
C THR A 230 -14.64 -8.00 -16.59
N ASP A 231 -13.36 -8.30 -16.31
CA ASP A 231 -12.86 -9.68 -16.37
C ASP A 231 -13.39 -10.52 -15.22
N SER A 232 -13.33 -11.85 -15.37
CA SER A 232 -13.91 -12.79 -14.39
C SER A 232 -13.26 -12.66 -13.00
N PHE A 233 -11.96 -12.37 -12.94
CA PHE A 233 -11.24 -12.19 -11.69
C PHE A 233 -11.71 -10.95 -10.93
N SER A 234 -11.76 -9.80 -11.60
CA SER A 234 -12.24 -8.53 -11.02
C SER A 234 -13.69 -8.62 -10.55
N ILE A 235 -14.57 -9.25 -11.36
CA ILE A 235 -15.97 -9.44 -11.00
C ILE A 235 -16.13 -10.29 -9.74
N LEU A 236 -15.39 -11.39 -9.64
CA LEU A 236 -15.48 -12.28 -8.47
C LEU A 236 -14.96 -11.59 -7.21
N ILE A 237 -13.85 -10.84 -7.30
CA ILE A 237 -13.35 -10.03 -6.18
C ILE A 237 -14.40 -8.98 -5.76
N ASP A 238 -14.92 -8.22 -6.73
CA ASP A 238 -15.91 -7.19 -6.42
C ASP A 238 -17.16 -7.80 -5.76
N ASN A 239 -17.60 -8.98 -6.18
CA ASN A 239 -18.72 -9.68 -5.53
C ASN A 239 -18.37 -10.18 -4.12
N LEU A 240 -17.17 -10.70 -3.89
CA LEU A 240 -16.71 -11.15 -2.58
C LEU A 240 -16.61 -9.97 -1.59
N MET A 241 -16.18 -8.80 -2.06
CA MET A 241 -15.91 -7.63 -1.23
C MET A 241 -17.11 -6.69 -1.09
N LYS A 242 -18.09 -6.74 -2.00
CA LYS A 242 -19.21 -5.80 -2.09
C LYS A 242 -20.00 -5.70 -0.79
N GLY A 243 -20.09 -4.47 -0.27
CA GLY A 243 -20.88 -4.16 0.92
C GLY A 243 -20.33 -4.75 2.23
N LYS A 244 -19.12 -5.31 2.21
CA LYS A 244 -18.48 -5.84 3.41
C LYS A 244 -17.99 -4.69 4.29
N GLN A 245 -18.32 -4.76 5.58
CA GLN A 245 -17.79 -3.89 6.61
C GLN A 245 -16.60 -4.56 7.31
N GLY A 246 -15.56 -3.79 7.60
CA GLY A 246 -14.36 -4.28 8.25
C GLY A 246 -13.53 -5.26 7.42
N LYS A 247 -13.77 -5.32 6.11
CA LYS A 247 -13.09 -6.21 5.17
C LYS A 247 -12.50 -5.37 4.03
N LEU A 248 -11.19 -5.25 3.98
CA LEU A 248 -10.50 -4.38 3.02
C LEU A 248 -9.46 -5.17 2.24
N LEU A 249 -9.29 -4.87 0.96
CA LEU A 249 -8.33 -5.54 0.08
C LEU A 249 -7.49 -4.49 -0.66
N SER A 250 -6.18 -4.58 -0.51
CA SER A 250 -5.19 -3.78 -1.24
C SER A 250 -4.50 -4.62 -2.31
N ILE A 251 -4.40 -4.10 -3.54
CA ILE A 251 -3.79 -4.79 -4.68
C ILE A 251 -2.72 -3.91 -5.33
N ALA A 252 -1.57 -4.51 -5.67
CA ALA A 252 -0.47 -3.84 -6.34
C ALA A 252 -0.82 -3.40 -7.76
N ALA A 253 -0.47 -2.17 -8.12
CA ALA A 253 -0.78 -1.57 -9.42
C ALA A 253 0.01 -2.17 -10.60
N GLY A 254 1.04 -3.01 -10.35
CA GLY A 254 1.94 -3.58 -11.35
C GLY A 254 3.25 -2.81 -11.49
N ASN A 255 4.21 -3.42 -12.24
CA ASN A 255 5.58 -2.88 -12.34
C ASN A 255 6.02 -2.59 -13.80
N GLU A 256 5.07 -2.35 -14.69
CA GLU A 256 5.30 -2.15 -16.13
C GLU A 256 5.25 -0.67 -16.56
N GLY A 257 5.15 0.25 -15.58
CA GLY A 257 4.98 1.69 -15.84
C GLY A 257 6.06 2.38 -16.67
N HIS A 258 7.24 1.79 -16.79
CA HIS A 258 8.34 2.29 -17.62
C HIS A 258 8.30 1.76 -19.06
N ARG A 259 7.48 0.72 -19.32
CA ARG A 259 7.48 0.01 -20.59
C ARG A 259 6.35 0.51 -21.49
N LYS A 260 6.61 0.57 -22.78
CA LYS A 260 5.65 0.94 -23.82
C LYS A 260 4.74 -0.24 -24.21
N THR A 261 4.03 -0.79 -23.22
CA THR A 261 3.23 -2.03 -23.36
C THR A 261 1.85 -1.85 -23.93
N THR A 262 1.41 -0.61 -24.16
CA THR A 262 0.02 -0.33 -24.53
C THR A 262 -0.10 0.45 -25.82
N LEU A 263 -1.02 0.01 -26.70
CA LEU A 263 -1.56 0.81 -27.80
C LEU A 263 -3.04 1.06 -27.53
N THR A 264 -3.49 2.30 -27.60
CA THR A 264 -4.90 2.65 -27.39
C THR A 264 -5.34 3.79 -28.29
N GLY A 265 -6.60 3.85 -28.64
CA GLY A 265 -7.18 4.90 -29.46
C GLY A 265 -8.64 4.63 -29.81
N THR A 266 -9.13 5.40 -30.77
CA THR A 266 -10.51 5.27 -31.28
C THR A 266 -10.50 5.30 -32.79
N PHE A 267 -11.04 4.27 -33.42
CA PHE A 267 -11.26 4.24 -34.87
C PHE A 267 -12.44 5.14 -35.25
N ASN A 268 -12.28 5.83 -36.37
CA ASN A 268 -13.27 6.72 -36.97
C ASN A 268 -13.03 6.82 -38.49
N GLU A 269 -13.78 7.67 -39.19
CA GLU A 269 -13.67 7.84 -40.64
C GLU A 269 -12.26 8.23 -41.11
N ALA A 270 -11.49 8.96 -40.30
CA ALA A 270 -10.14 9.40 -40.63
C ALA A 270 -9.05 8.37 -40.30
N GLN A 271 -9.28 7.48 -39.35
CA GLN A 271 -8.34 6.46 -38.94
C GLN A 271 -9.05 5.13 -38.76
N LYS A 272 -8.89 4.23 -39.70
CA LYS A 272 -9.51 2.89 -39.74
C LYS A 272 -8.54 1.75 -39.48
N GLU A 273 -7.23 2.02 -39.42
CA GLU A 273 -6.18 1.04 -39.17
C GLU A 273 -5.06 1.66 -38.33
N ILE A 274 -4.47 0.86 -37.47
CA ILE A 274 -3.21 1.15 -36.80
C ILE A 274 -2.22 0.00 -37.02
N LYS A 275 -0.93 0.31 -36.98
CA LYS A 275 0.17 -0.66 -37.06
C LYS A 275 1.22 -0.34 -36.02
N SER A 276 1.85 -1.38 -35.47
CA SER A 276 3.01 -1.27 -34.61
C SER A 276 3.88 -2.51 -34.72
N TYR A 277 5.15 -2.38 -34.46
CA TYR A 277 6.01 -3.53 -34.22
C TYR A 277 5.91 -3.94 -32.75
N LEU A 278 5.84 -5.25 -32.52
CA LEU A 278 6.02 -5.85 -31.20
C LEU A 278 7.48 -6.30 -31.08
N VAL A 279 8.17 -5.76 -30.11
CA VAL A 279 9.53 -6.14 -29.73
C VAL A 279 9.44 -7.03 -28.48
N PRO A 280 9.54 -8.37 -28.62
CA PRO A 280 9.51 -9.27 -27.48
C PRO A 280 10.78 -9.13 -26.64
N PRO A 281 10.75 -9.56 -25.37
CA PRO A 281 11.94 -9.61 -24.53
C PRO A 281 12.90 -10.73 -25.01
N SER A 282 14.01 -10.90 -24.29
CA SER A 282 15.01 -11.94 -24.54
C SER A 282 14.50 -13.38 -24.51
N TYR A 283 13.27 -13.61 -24.05
CA TYR A 283 12.64 -14.95 -24.00
C TYR A 283 11.99 -15.38 -25.33
N ASP A 284 12.04 -14.52 -26.36
CA ASP A 284 11.46 -14.76 -27.68
C ASP A 284 9.98 -15.18 -27.68
N ARG A 285 9.24 -14.78 -26.64
CA ARG A 285 7.79 -15.03 -26.51
C ARG A 285 7.07 -13.85 -25.91
N ASP A 286 5.79 -13.69 -26.24
CA ASP A 286 4.92 -12.69 -25.64
C ASP A 286 3.45 -13.11 -25.68
N ASN A 287 2.65 -12.53 -24.80
CA ASN A 287 1.21 -12.60 -24.84
C ASN A 287 0.65 -11.21 -25.14
N LEU A 288 -0.39 -11.14 -25.95
CA LEU A 288 -1.14 -9.92 -26.20
C LEU A 288 -2.60 -10.11 -25.80
N PHE A 289 -3.16 -9.07 -25.22
CA PHE A 289 -4.60 -8.94 -25.02
C PHE A 289 -5.09 -7.74 -25.81
N ILE A 290 -6.08 -7.96 -26.69
CA ILE A 290 -6.65 -6.92 -27.56
C ILE A 290 -8.12 -6.81 -27.21
N GLN A 291 -8.59 -5.64 -26.76
CA GLN A 291 -9.99 -5.41 -26.48
C GLN A 291 -10.57 -4.28 -27.32
N GLY A 292 -11.81 -4.45 -27.72
CA GLY A 292 -12.63 -3.47 -28.41
C GLY A 292 -13.86 -3.07 -27.60
N VAL A 293 -14.83 -2.48 -28.26
CA VAL A 293 -16.13 -2.12 -27.67
C VAL A 293 -17.26 -2.82 -28.41
N VAL A 294 -18.34 -3.12 -27.69
CA VAL A 294 -19.55 -3.72 -28.23
C VAL A 294 -20.12 -2.89 -29.40
N GLY A 295 -20.64 -3.56 -30.41
CA GLY A 295 -21.18 -2.91 -31.61
C GLY A 295 -20.14 -2.54 -32.68
N SER A 296 -18.85 -2.88 -32.43
CA SER A 296 -17.79 -2.71 -33.42
C SER A 296 -17.13 -4.06 -33.73
N THR A 297 -16.76 -4.25 -35.01
CA THR A 297 -16.01 -5.42 -35.46
C THR A 297 -14.56 -5.03 -35.70
N TYR A 298 -13.65 -5.80 -35.17
CA TYR A 298 -12.21 -5.58 -35.27
C TYR A 298 -11.57 -6.69 -36.09
N THR A 299 -10.62 -6.30 -36.92
CA THR A 299 -9.74 -7.24 -37.63
C THR A 299 -8.32 -7.04 -37.12
N VAL A 300 -7.73 -8.06 -36.52
CA VAL A 300 -6.32 -8.08 -36.16
C VAL A 300 -5.53 -8.86 -37.21
N THR A 301 -4.44 -8.29 -37.70
CA THR A 301 -3.49 -8.95 -38.58
C THR A 301 -2.18 -9.11 -37.87
N ILE A 302 -1.70 -10.35 -37.76
CA ILE A 302 -0.40 -10.70 -37.17
C ILE A 302 0.53 -11.10 -38.32
N SER A 303 1.66 -10.44 -38.41
CA SER A 303 2.67 -10.70 -39.46
C SER A 303 4.04 -10.88 -38.86
N LEU A 304 4.86 -11.74 -39.46
CA LEU A 304 6.30 -11.86 -39.24
C LEU A 304 7.01 -11.41 -40.51
N LYS A 305 7.93 -10.42 -40.39
CA LYS A 305 8.65 -9.80 -41.51
C LYS A 305 10.15 -9.85 -41.28
N ASP A 306 10.89 -10.16 -42.31
CA ASP A 306 12.34 -9.87 -42.37
C ASP A 306 12.55 -8.43 -42.86
N THR A 307 13.11 -7.59 -42.00
CA THR A 307 13.32 -6.16 -42.27
C THR A 307 14.47 -5.89 -43.22
N LEU A 308 15.44 -6.81 -43.36
CA LEU A 308 16.58 -6.67 -44.28
C LEU A 308 16.18 -6.97 -45.72
N SER A 309 15.47 -8.07 -45.92
CA SER A 309 14.99 -8.47 -47.27
C SER A 309 13.61 -7.88 -47.60
N ASN A 310 12.94 -7.26 -46.64
CA ASN A 310 11.54 -6.82 -46.73
C ASN A 310 10.56 -7.96 -47.10
N LYS A 311 10.93 -9.21 -46.78
CA LYS A 311 10.15 -10.40 -47.09
C LYS A 311 9.09 -10.61 -45.98
N LEU A 312 7.85 -10.88 -46.40
CA LEU A 312 6.79 -11.34 -45.52
C LEU A 312 6.95 -12.86 -45.35
N LEU A 313 7.21 -13.29 -44.11
CA LEU A 313 7.42 -14.70 -43.76
C LEU A 313 6.10 -15.38 -43.37
N PHE A 314 5.24 -14.60 -42.69
CA PHE A 314 3.91 -15.02 -42.25
C PHE A 314 2.97 -13.82 -42.20
N SER A 315 1.69 -14.02 -42.52
CA SER A 315 0.64 -13.02 -42.28
C SER A 315 -0.72 -13.65 -42.32
N GLU A 316 -1.47 -13.45 -41.26
CA GLU A 316 -2.86 -13.92 -41.14
C GLU A 316 -3.73 -12.85 -40.48
N SER A 317 -5.01 -12.79 -40.92
CA SER A 317 -6.00 -11.84 -40.41
C SER A 317 -7.14 -12.56 -39.73
N PHE A 318 -7.61 -12.00 -38.63
CA PHE A 318 -8.60 -12.59 -37.74
C PHE A 318 -9.67 -11.57 -37.36
N ILE A 319 -10.93 -11.99 -37.37
CA ILE A 319 -12.08 -11.12 -37.11
C ILE A 319 -12.67 -11.44 -35.73
N SER A 320 -13.00 -10.38 -34.99
CA SER A 320 -13.68 -10.47 -33.67
C SER A 320 -15.16 -10.82 -33.82
N GLY A 321 -15.78 -11.30 -32.73
CA GLY A 321 -17.23 -11.43 -32.59
C GLY A 321 -17.72 -12.81 -32.17
N GLU A 322 -17.21 -13.89 -32.73
CA GLU A 322 -17.52 -15.27 -32.30
C GLU A 322 -16.35 -15.87 -31.52
N LYS A 323 -16.65 -16.84 -30.64
CA LYS A 323 -15.60 -17.61 -29.96
C LYS A 323 -14.97 -18.61 -30.92
N TRP A 324 -13.69 -18.49 -31.11
CA TRP A 324 -12.89 -19.43 -31.88
C TRP A 324 -11.43 -19.42 -31.38
N SER A 325 -10.68 -20.47 -31.69
CA SER A 325 -9.25 -20.59 -31.41
C SER A 325 -8.54 -21.17 -32.64
N LYS A 326 -7.35 -20.64 -32.95
CA LYS A 326 -6.48 -21.12 -34.04
C LYS A 326 -5.05 -21.20 -33.58
N SER A 327 -4.28 -22.14 -34.15
CA SER A 327 -2.86 -22.34 -33.90
C SER A 327 -2.10 -22.48 -35.20
N TYR A 328 -0.98 -21.82 -35.30
CA TYR A 328 -0.06 -21.85 -36.44
C TYR A 328 1.33 -22.16 -35.91
N THR A 329 2.04 -23.05 -36.60
CA THR A 329 3.40 -23.47 -36.23
C THR A 329 4.24 -23.65 -37.49
N GLY A 330 5.54 -23.65 -37.34
CA GLY A 330 6.45 -23.99 -38.43
C GLY A 330 6.59 -22.93 -39.49
N PHE A 331 6.58 -21.67 -39.11
CA PHE A 331 6.90 -20.54 -39.99
C PHE A 331 8.12 -19.75 -39.43
N GLY A 332 8.62 -18.79 -40.18
CA GLY A 332 9.86 -18.07 -39.88
C GLY A 332 10.89 -18.27 -41.00
N SER A 333 12.16 -17.96 -40.74
CA SER A 333 13.23 -18.20 -41.73
C SER A 333 13.47 -19.69 -41.90
N GLU A 334 14.02 -20.09 -43.06
CA GLU A 334 14.30 -21.49 -43.38
C GLU A 334 15.27 -22.16 -42.38
N GLU A 335 16.14 -21.38 -41.72
CA GLU A 335 17.07 -21.88 -40.70
C GLU A 335 16.42 -22.13 -39.33
N LYS A 336 15.29 -21.45 -39.02
CA LYS A 336 14.60 -21.54 -37.75
C LYS A 336 13.09 -21.53 -38.00
N ASN A 337 12.55 -22.68 -38.27
CA ASN A 337 11.12 -22.84 -38.55
C ASN A 337 10.33 -23.23 -37.26
N ASP A 338 10.56 -22.47 -36.17
CA ASP A 338 10.04 -22.76 -34.84
C ASP A 338 9.00 -21.73 -34.34
N ALA A 339 8.59 -20.80 -35.20
CA ALA A 339 7.59 -19.80 -34.82
C ALA A 339 6.22 -20.43 -34.53
N VAL A 340 5.59 -19.94 -33.47
CA VAL A 340 4.25 -20.34 -33.01
C VAL A 340 3.39 -19.11 -32.83
N LEU A 341 2.17 -19.15 -33.37
CA LEU A 341 1.09 -18.22 -33.08
C LEU A 341 -0.13 -19.00 -32.61
N ASN A 342 -0.56 -18.75 -31.37
CA ASN A 342 -1.89 -19.16 -30.91
C ASN A 342 -2.73 -17.90 -30.75
N ILE A 343 -3.94 -17.91 -31.30
CA ILE A 343 -4.86 -16.80 -31.21
C ILE A 343 -6.28 -17.29 -30.97
N SER A 344 -7.00 -16.63 -30.07
CA SER A 344 -8.42 -16.86 -29.87
C SER A 344 -9.20 -15.55 -29.84
N SER A 345 -10.42 -15.60 -30.31
CA SER A 345 -11.41 -14.54 -30.14
C SER A 345 -12.34 -14.90 -28.99
N ASP A 346 -12.67 -13.91 -28.20
CA ASP A 346 -13.61 -14.02 -27.09
C ASP A 346 -14.55 -12.80 -27.04
N VAL A 347 -15.60 -12.92 -26.25
CA VAL A 347 -16.55 -11.85 -25.99
C VAL A 347 -16.74 -11.78 -24.47
N ASN A 348 -16.53 -10.60 -23.92
CA ASN A 348 -16.73 -10.37 -22.49
C ASN A 348 -18.16 -10.67 -22.07
N LEU A 349 -18.33 -11.45 -21.00
CA LEU A 349 -19.63 -11.94 -20.54
C LEU A 349 -20.55 -10.85 -19.95
N ILE A 350 -19.97 -9.70 -19.54
CA ILE A 350 -20.70 -8.62 -18.87
C ILE A 350 -21.12 -7.53 -19.83
N ASN A 351 -20.18 -7.00 -20.62
CA ASN A 351 -20.41 -5.85 -21.48
C ASN A 351 -20.43 -6.18 -22.98
N ASN A 352 -20.24 -7.46 -23.33
CA ASN A 352 -20.17 -7.97 -24.69
C ASN A 352 -19.05 -7.34 -25.55
N ASN A 353 -18.02 -6.78 -24.93
CA ASN A 353 -16.86 -6.27 -25.63
C ASN A 353 -16.07 -7.41 -26.28
N PRO A 354 -15.76 -7.30 -27.59
CA PRO A 354 -14.94 -8.30 -28.26
C PRO A 354 -13.48 -8.21 -27.83
N ALA A 355 -12.80 -9.35 -27.76
CA ALA A 355 -11.40 -9.44 -27.41
C ALA A 355 -10.68 -10.53 -28.22
N PHE A 356 -9.34 -10.41 -28.28
CA PHE A 356 -8.43 -11.45 -28.73
C PHE A 356 -7.38 -11.72 -27.66
N ASN A 357 -7.10 -13.01 -27.44
CA ASN A 357 -5.93 -13.48 -26.72
C ASN A 357 -4.93 -14.01 -27.75
N VAL A 358 -3.69 -13.53 -27.70
CA VAL A 358 -2.63 -13.90 -28.64
C VAL A 358 -1.42 -14.37 -27.87
N TYR A 359 -0.87 -15.52 -28.23
CA TYR A 359 0.42 -16.00 -27.77
C TYR A 359 1.35 -16.14 -28.97
N LEU A 360 2.53 -15.53 -28.86
CA LEU A 360 3.59 -15.53 -29.86
C LEU A 360 4.85 -16.15 -29.24
N SER A 361 5.50 -17.04 -29.97
CA SER A 361 6.81 -17.59 -29.58
C SER A 361 7.64 -17.82 -30.82
N TYR A 362 8.89 -17.35 -30.81
CA TYR A 362 9.82 -17.52 -31.91
C TYR A 362 11.24 -17.12 -31.51
N THR A 363 12.19 -18.04 -31.64
CA THR A 363 13.63 -17.74 -31.51
C THR A 363 14.11 -17.07 -32.79
N LYS A 364 13.81 -15.79 -32.95
CA LYS A 364 13.97 -15.06 -34.22
C LYS A 364 15.39 -14.49 -34.42
N PRO A 365 15.84 -14.36 -35.68
CA PRO A 365 16.95 -13.47 -36.01
C PRO A 365 16.62 -12.01 -35.70
N GLU A 366 17.63 -11.17 -35.43
CA GLU A 366 17.46 -9.72 -35.17
C GLU A 366 16.73 -8.98 -36.29
N SER A 367 16.90 -9.45 -37.54
CA SER A 367 16.26 -8.86 -38.73
C SER A 367 14.76 -9.14 -38.80
N GLU A 368 14.24 -10.09 -38.06
CA GLU A 368 12.83 -10.47 -38.11
C GLU A 368 12.03 -9.79 -36.99
N VAL A 369 10.86 -9.26 -37.33
CA VAL A 369 10.00 -8.51 -36.39
C VAL A 369 8.54 -8.95 -36.50
N TRP A 370 7.86 -9.01 -35.38
CA TRP A 370 6.42 -9.12 -35.36
C TRP A 370 5.77 -7.76 -35.67
N GLU A 371 4.82 -7.74 -36.59
CA GLU A 371 3.98 -6.59 -36.87
C GLU A 371 2.55 -6.90 -36.49
N ILE A 372 1.95 -6.03 -35.69
CA ILE A 372 0.54 -6.09 -35.31
C ILE A 372 -0.18 -4.96 -36.00
N ALA A 373 -1.24 -5.29 -36.77
CA ALA A 373 -2.16 -4.32 -37.31
C ALA A 373 -3.56 -4.57 -36.75
N LEU A 374 -4.24 -3.52 -36.35
CA LEU A 374 -5.64 -3.58 -35.92
C LEU A 374 -6.46 -2.62 -36.74
N SER A 375 -7.60 -3.06 -37.23
CA SER A 375 -8.52 -2.23 -38.02
C SER A 375 -9.97 -2.40 -37.58
N SER A 376 -10.72 -1.31 -37.71
CA SER A 376 -12.17 -1.26 -37.53
C SER A 376 -12.74 -0.02 -38.22
N ASN A 377 -14.03 0.00 -38.50
CA ASN A 377 -14.69 1.20 -38.98
C ASN A 377 -14.94 2.24 -37.88
N GLN A 378 -15.08 1.81 -36.64
CA GLN A 378 -15.33 2.65 -35.48
C GLN A 378 -14.98 1.92 -34.17
N GLY A 379 -14.97 2.66 -33.07
CA GLY A 379 -14.88 2.10 -31.73
C GLY A 379 -13.50 2.26 -31.09
N LYS A 380 -13.50 2.34 -29.76
CA LYS A 380 -12.31 2.40 -28.94
C LYS A 380 -11.62 1.03 -28.93
N TYR A 381 -10.29 1.03 -28.88
CA TYR A 381 -9.50 -0.19 -28.75
C TYR A 381 -8.37 -0.02 -27.72
N MET A 382 -7.89 -1.13 -27.19
CA MET A 382 -6.66 -1.23 -26.43
C MET A 382 -5.96 -2.55 -26.75
N ILE A 383 -4.64 -2.50 -26.93
CA ILE A 383 -3.76 -3.66 -27.06
C ILE A 383 -2.73 -3.57 -25.94
N ASN A 384 -2.58 -4.65 -25.19
CA ASN A 384 -1.54 -4.78 -24.16
C ASN A 384 -0.64 -5.98 -24.49
N CYS A 385 0.66 -5.83 -24.25
CA CYS A 385 1.61 -6.95 -24.24
C CYS A 385 2.12 -7.22 -22.83
N ASP A 386 2.54 -8.46 -22.58
CA ASP A 386 2.97 -8.95 -21.27
C ASP A 386 4.44 -8.60 -20.98
N TYR A 387 5.32 -9.08 -21.83
CA TYR A 387 6.77 -8.98 -21.62
C TYR A 387 7.48 -8.00 -22.54
N GLY A 388 7.00 -7.81 -23.77
CA GLY A 388 7.57 -6.95 -24.78
C GLY A 388 7.16 -5.48 -24.68
N TYR A 389 7.32 -4.78 -25.77
CA TYR A 389 6.85 -3.40 -25.93
C TYR A 389 6.51 -3.11 -27.40
N PHE A 390 5.67 -2.11 -27.64
CA PHE A 390 5.31 -1.65 -28.98
C PHE A 390 6.24 -0.51 -29.43
N SER A 391 6.65 -0.56 -30.71
CA SER A 391 7.52 0.46 -31.31
C SER A 391 7.11 0.79 -32.73
N SER A 392 7.17 2.07 -33.06
CA SER A 392 7.08 2.54 -34.45
C SER A 392 8.37 2.28 -35.24
N ALA A 393 9.49 2.04 -34.57
CA ALA A 393 10.83 2.03 -35.12
C ALA A 393 11.13 3.27 -36.00
N GLY A 394 10.50 4.42 -35.70
CA GLY A 394 10.59 5.65 -36.48
C GLY A 394 9.89 5.61 -37.84
N LYS A 395 9.07 4.59 -38.13
CA LYS A 395 8.40 4.40 -39.40
C LYS A 395 7.10 5.18 -39.45
N GLU A 396 6.92 5.95 -40.52
CA GLU A 396 5.69 6.71 -40.76
C GLU A 396 4.47 5.77 -40.87
N GLY A 397 3.35 6.13 -40.23
CA GLY A 397 2.13 5.35 -40.17
C GLY A 397 2.14 4.22 -39.12
N TYR A 398 3.22 4.05 -38.34
CA TYR A 398 3.29 3.12 -37.24
C TYR A 398 3.15 3.84 -35.89
N MET A 399 2.42 3.24 -34.97
CA MET A 399 2.23 3.76 -33.62
C MET A 399 3.36 3.32 -32.70
N GLU A 400 3.79 4.25 -31.86
CA GLU A 400 4.66 3.98 -30.70
C GLU A 400 3.81 3.55 -29.53
N GLY A 401 4.28 2.61 -28.73
CA GLY A 401 3.62 2.19 -27.51
C GLY A 401 3.58 3.30 -26.45
N SER A 402 2.60 3.25 -25.58
CA SER A 402 2.43 4.15 -24.43
C SER A 402 2.87 3.48 -23.13
N THR A 403 3.35 4.29 -22.20
CA THR A 403 3.58 3.92 -20.79
C THR A 403 2.37 4.17 -19.91
N ASP A 404 1.29 4.76 -20.44
CA ASP A 404 0.00 4.88 -19.76
C ASP A 404 -0.81 3.59 -19.94
N TYR A 405 -1.85 3.41 -19.12
CA TYR A 405 -2.67 2.18 -19.08
C TYR A 405 -1.86 0.92 -18.75
N THR A 406 -0.73 1.08 -18.06
CA THR A 406 0.12 -0.04 -17.61
C THR A 406 -0.32 -0.63 -16.26
N ILE A 407 -1.38 -0.08 -15.66
CA ILE A 407 -2.01 -0.66 -14.46
C ILE A 407 -2.26 -2.16 -14.65
N ALA A 408 -1.99 -2.98 -13.64
CA ALA A 408 -2.32 -4.41 -13.67
C ALA A 408 -3.84 -4.60 -13.83
N CYS A 409 -4.25 -5.57 -14.64
CA CYS A 409 -5.66 -5.91 -14.83
C CYS A 409 -6.33 -6.24 -13.48
N THR A 410 -5.65 -7.03 -12.65
CA THR A 410 -6.10 -7.40 -11.30
C THR A 410 -6.34 -6.21 -10.36
N ALA A 411 -5.77 -5.04 -10.64
CA ALA A 411 -5.89 -3.83 -9.84
C ALA A 411 -6.96 -2.85 -10.35
N THR A 412 -7.84 -3.29 -11.29
CA THR A 412 -8.86 -2.43 -11.90
C THR A 412 -10.25 -2.58 -11.28
N GLY A 413 -10.46 -3.48 -10.32
CA GLY A 413 -11.72 -3.70 -9.61
C GLY A 413 -12.26 -2.45 -8.92
N PHE A 414 -13.54 -2.47 -8.56
CA PHE A 414 -14.26 -1.37 -7.90
C PHE A 414 -14.19 -1.46 -6.38
N GLU A 415 -14.22 -2.67 -5.82
CA GLU A 415 -14.30 -2.95 -4.38
C GLU A 415 -12.91 -3.20 -3.75
N ILE A 416 -11.87 -2.64 -4.36
CA ILE A 416 -10.46 -2.78 -3.93
C ILE A 416 -9.77 -1.44 -3.82
N ILE A 417 -8.63 -1.41 -3.10
CA ILE A 417 -7.69 -0.28 -3.10
C ILE A 417 -6.48 -0.68 -3.95
N SER A 418 -6.30 -0.04 -5.11
CA SER A 418 -5.13 -0.25 -5.96
C SER A 418 -3.99 0.69 -5.56
N VAL A 419 -2.77 0.14 -5.47
CA VAL A 419 -1.63 0.80 -4.84
C VAL A 419 -0.46 0.95 -5.81
N GLY A 420 -0.11 2.19 -6.14
CA GLY A 420 1.11 2.55 -6.84
C GLY A 420 2.29 2.80 -5.88
N ALA A 421 3.48 2.99 -6.44
CA ALA A 421 4.70 3.12 -5.67
C ALA A 421 5.45 4.43 -5.95
N TYR A 422 6.04 5.01 -4.90
CA TYR A 422 7.03 6.08 -5.03
C TYR A 422 8.34 5.72 -4.31
N VAL A 423 9.41 6.44 -4.63
CA VAL A 423 10.77 6.17 -4.11
C VAL A 423 10.89 6.69 -2.67
N SER A 424 11.19 5.78 -1.73
CA SER A 424 11.30 6.10 -0.30
C SER A 424 12.65 6.72 0.08
N LYS A 425 13.73 6.21 -0.50
CA LYS A 425 15.11 6.68 -0.29
C LYS A 425 16.00 6.34 -1.48
N GLU A 426 17.13 7.05 -1.61
CA GLU A 426 18.07 6.90 -2.74
C GLU A 426 19.21 5.94 -2.45
N GLU A 427 19.43 5.63 -1.15
CA GLU A 427 20.55 4.77 -0.75
C GLU A 427 20.21 3.91 0.46
N TYR A 428 20.95 2.82 0.61
CA TYR A 428 21.01 2.01 1.83
C TYR A 428 22.42 1.44 2.02
N THR A 429 22.71 1.01 3.24
CA THR A 429 24.00 0.38 3.55
C THR A 429 23.78 -1.10 3.78
N ASP A 430 24.59 -1.95 3.14
CA ASP A 430 24.52 -3.40 3.32
C ASP A 430 25.23 -3.86 4.63
N ILE A 431 25.09 -5.15 4.94
CA ILE A 431 25.71 -5.76 6.14
C ILE A 431 27.23 -5.76 6.13
N LEU A 432 27.88 -5.45 5.00
CA LEU A 432 29.34 -5.30 4.87
C LEU A 432 29.78 -3.84 5.01
N GLY A 433 28.84 -2.91 5.18
CA GLY A 433 29.11 -1.47 5.28
C GLY A 433 29.22 -0.77 3.91
N THR A 434 28.85 -1.43 2.81
CA THR A 434 28.86 -0.83 1.47
C THR A 434 27.59 -0.01 1.28
N VAL A 435 27.73 1.24 0.82
CA VAL A 435 26.60 2.10 0.45
C VAL A 435 26.18 1.81 -0.98
N HIS A 436 24.95 1.37 -1.16
CA HIS A 436 24.32 1.17 -2.47
C HIS A 436 23.40 2.35 -2.78
N ARG A 437 23.46 2.86 -4.01
CA ARG A 437 22.64 3.97 -4.48
C ARG A 437 21.75 3.52 -5.62
N SER A 438 20.50 3.95 -5.58
CA SER A 438 19.56 3.77 -6.67
C SER A 438 19.71 4.88 -7.71
N ASP A 439 19.33 4.59 -8.95
CA ASP A 439 19.23 5.58 -10.02
C ASP A 439 17.97 6.44 -9.93
N TRP A 440 17.13 6.21 -8.90
CA TRP A 440 15.82 6.87 -8.73
C TRP A 440 15.86 7.90 -7.62
N SER A 441 15.22 9.04 -7.86
CA SER A 441 15.19 10.16 -6.93
C SER A 441 14.06 10.01 -5.90
N LYS A 442 14.39 10.27 -4.63
CA LYS A 442 13.46 10.23 -3.50
C LYS A 442 12.24 11.10 -3.75
N PHE A 443 11.08 10.64 -3.30
CA PHE A 443 9.76 11.25 -3.44
C PHE A 443 9.14 11.20 -4.84
N HIS A 444 9.90 10.92 -5.90
CA HIS A 444 9.37 10.74 -7.25
C HIS A 444 8.60 9.43 -7.37
N LEU A 445 7.70 9.38 -8.36
CA LEU A 445 7.06 8.12 -8.74
C LEU A 445 8.15 7.08 -9.03
N TYR A 446 7.98 5.87 -8.49
CA TYR A 446 8.83 4.74 -8.89
C TYR A 446 8.61 4.47 -10.38
N PRO A 447 9.65 4.54 -11.23
CA PRO A 447 9.48 4.50 -12.69
C PRO A 447 8.71 3.28 -13.20
N LEU A 448 8.82 2.16 -12.48
CA LEU A 448 8.14 0.92 -12.83
C LEU A 448 6.68 0.88 -12.36
N SER A 449 6.25 1.76 -11.45
CA SER A 449 4.89 1.77 -10.94
C SER A 449 3.86 1.79 -12.07
N GLY A 450 2.93 0.83 -12.05
CA GLY A 450 1.83 0.75 -13.01
C GLY A 450 0.96 2.02 -12.97
N LYS A 451 0.56 2.48 -14.15
CA LYS A 451 -0.15 3.74 -14.37
C LYS A 451 -1.50 3.50 -15.01
N GLY A 452 -2.49 4.28 -14.57
CA GLY A 452 -3.77 4.40 -15.24
C GLY A 452 -3.75 5.32 -16.48
N PRO A 453 -4.93 5.79 -16.87
CA PRO A 453 -6.23 5.42 -16.34
C PRO A 453 -6.62 3.98 -16.70
N THR A 454 -7.76 3.49 -16.20
CA THR A 454 -8.37 2.25 -16.70
C THR A 454 -8.96 2.45 -18.08
N TYR A 455 -9.31 1.35 -18.78
CA TYR A 455 -9.90 1.44 -20.13
C TYR A 455 -11.23 2.19 -20.16
N ASP A 456 -12.02 2.08 -19.09
CA ASP A 456 -13.28 2.82 -18.89
C ASP A 456 -13.07 4.27 -18.39
N GLY A 457 -11.83 4.69 -18.16
CA GLY A 457 -11.46 6.07 -17.82
C GLY A 457 -11.39 6.39 -16.33
N ARG A 458 -11.57 5.40 -15.44
CA ARG A 458 -11.39 5.62 -14.00
C ARG A 458 -9.93 5.92 -13.68
N ILE A 459 -9.71 6.78 -12.70
CA ILE A 459 -8.39 7.05 -12.16
C ILE A 459 -7.96 5.87 -11.29
N LYS A 460 -6.82 5.30 -11.62
CA LYS A 460 -6.08 4.28 -10.90
C LYS A 460 -4.58 4.58 -11.06
N PRO A 461 -3.70 4.21 -10.07
CA PRO A 461 -4.04 3.59 -8.78
C PRO A 461 -4.93 4.50 -7.93
N ASP A 462 -5.50 3.98 -6.81
CA ASP A 462 -6.28 4.82 -5.87
C ASP A 462 -5.33 5.71 -5.05
N VAL A 463 -4.16 5.19 -4.68
CA VAL A 463 -3.17 5.87 -3.83
C VAL A 463 -1.76 5.36 -4.15
N VAL A 464 -0.74 6.14 -3.82
CA VAL A 464 0.66 5.66 -3.84
C VAL A 464 1.26 5.62 -2.43
N ALA A 465 2.14 4.64 -2.19
CA ALA A 465 2.90 4.50 -0.96
C ALA A 465 4.39 4.25 -1.25
N PRO A 466 5.30 4.35 -0.25
CA PRO A 466 6.70 4.01 -0.43
C PRO A 466 6.86 2.57 -0.93
N GLY A 467 7.49 2.39 -2.09
CA GLY A 467 7.62 1.07 -2.72
C GLY A 467 8.97 0.80 -3.36
N ALA A 468 9.88 1.78 -3.39
CA ALA A 468 11.24 1.57 -3.88
C ALA A 468 12.27 1.87 -2.81
N THR A 469 13.33 1.06 -2.77
CA THR A 469 14.37 1.02 -1.73
C THR A 469 13.74 0.77 -0.34
N VAL A 470 12.86 -0.23 -0.24
CA VAL A 470 12.18 -0.63 0.99
C VAL A 470 12.92 -1.81 1.61
N ILE A 471 13.24 -1.73 2.90
CA ILE A 471 13.92 -2.78 3.64
C ILE A 471 12.91 -3.51 4.54
N SER A 472 12.90 -4.84 4.44
CA SER A 472 12.05 -5.72 5.24
C SER A 472 12.63 -7.12 5.35
N SER A 473 11.96 -8.02 6.04
CA SER A 473 12.41 -9.39 6.33
C SER A 473 12.66 -10.21 5.07
N PHE A 474 13.76 -10.94 5.02
CA PHE A 474 14.04 -11.94 4.00
C PHE A 474 13.83 -13.37 4.53
N ASN A 475 13.32 -14.25 3.67
CA ASN A 475 13.13 -15.66 3.99
C ASN A 475 14.48 -16.34 4.26
N SER A 476 14.71 -16.83 5.47
CA SER A 476 15.96 -17.49 5.88
C SER A 476 16.15 -18.88 5.21
N TYR A 477 15.12 -19.37 4.54
CA TYR A 477 15.13 -20.63 3.76
C TYR A 477 15.15 -20.38 2.25
N ALA A 478 15.22 -19.11 1.82
CA ALA A 478 15.28 -18.77 0.39
C ALA A 478 16.52 -19.39 -0.28
N ALA A 479 16.39 -19.72 -1.55
CA ALA A 479 17.52 -20.15 -2.35
C ALA A 479 18.56 -19.03 -2.48
N SER A 480 19.84 -19.37 -2.50
CA SER A 480 20.95 -18.41 -2.51
C SER A 480 20.91 -17.42 -3.68
N TYR A 481 20.26 -17.78 -4.79
CA TYR A 481 20.06 -16.87 -5.93
C TYR A 481 18.93 -15.85 -5.71
N SER A 482 18.09 -16.04 -4.71
CA SER A 482 16.95 -15.15 -4.41
C SER A 482 17.30 -14.04 -3.42
N VAL A 483 18.45 -14.14 -2.72
CA VAL A 483 18.88 -13.19 -1.69
C VAL A 483 20.39 -12.97 -1.81
N ALA A 484 20.80 -11.87 -2.44
CA ALA A 484 22.21 -11.49 -2.49
C ALA A 484 22.66 -10.83 -1.17
N THR A 485 23.94 -11.00 -0.82
CA THR A 485 24.51 -10.34 0.38
C THR A 485 24.42 -8.82 0.28
N ALA A 486 24.59 -8.27 -0.91
CA ALA A 486 24.48 -6.84 -1.18
C ALA A 486 23.07 -6.27 -0.91
N ASP A 487 22.02 -7.09 -0.98
CA ASP A 487 20.65 -6.65 -0.70
C ASP A 487 20.31 -6.63 0.80
N LYS A 488 21.14 -7.28 1.65
CA LYS A 488 20.91 -7.36 3.10
C LYS A 488 21.39 -6.09 3.80
N ALA A 489 20.51 -5.44 4.54
CA ALA A 489 20.81 -4.28 5.34
C ALA A 489 21.02 -4.61 6.84
N LEU A 490 20.47 -5.73 7.31
CA LEU A 490 20.63 -6.23 8.67
C LEU A 490 20.62 -7.76 8.65
N GLU A 491 21.43 -8.39 9.49
CA GLU A 491 21.44 -9.84 9.72
C GLU A 491 21.61 -10.10 11.23
N ILE A 492 20.84 -11.01 11.78
CA ILE A 492 20.99 -11.53 13.14
C ILE A 492 21.10 -13.04 13.11
N GLU A 493 21.72 -13.62 14.12
CA GLU A 493 21.84 -15.07 14.30
C GLU A 493 21.13 -15.49 15.58
N ASP A 494 20.28 -16.51 15.49
CA ASP A 494 19.61 -17.07 16.66
C ASP A 494 20.49 -18.09 17.42
N ILE A 495 19.98 -18.56 18.55
CA ILE A 495 20.70 -19.55 19.39
C ILE A 495 20.95 -20.89 18.70
N SER A 496 20.26 -21.18 17.60
CA SER A 496 20.46 -22.40 16.79
C SER A 496 21.50 -22.21 15.68
N GLY A 497 22.04 -21.01 15.52
CA GLY A 497 22.95 -20.63 14.43
C GLY A 497 22.25 -20.31 13.12
N ARG A 498 20.91 -20.12 13.12
CA ARG A 498 20.19 -19.68 11.94
C ARG A 498 20.28 -18.17 11.79
N LYS A 499 20.58 -17.72 10.57
CA LYS A 499 20.67 -16.31 10.22
C LYS A 499 19.36 -15.83 9.61
N TYR A 500 18.84 -14.75 10.19
CA TYR A 500 17.67 -14.02 9.70
C TYR A 500 18.13 -12.65 9.25
N SER A 501 17.63 -12.20 8.09
CA SER A 501 18.06 -10.93 7.54
C SER A 501 16.89 -10.05 7.11
N TRP A 502 17.15 -8.75 7.06
CA TRP A 502 16.31 -7.74 6.46
C TRP A 502 17.05 -7.17 5.26
N GLY A 503 16.35 -7.02 4.15
CA GLY A 503 16.99 -6.58 2.94
C GLY A 503 16.08 -5.72 2.07
N MET A 504 16.68 -5.14 1.04
CA MET A 504 16.09 -4.17 0.14
C MET A 504 15.33 -4.87 -0.99
N ALA A 505 14.11 -4.39 -1.26
CA ALA A 505 13.34 -4.73 -2.45
C ALA A 505 12.61 -3.50 -3.01
N ASN A 506 12.17 -3.62 -4.28
CA ASN A 506 11.49 -2.56 -5.02
C ASN A 506 10.25 -3.12 -5.71
N GLY A 507 9.20 -2.31 -5.79
CA GLY A 507 7.99 -2.63 -6.53
C GLY A 507 6.72 -2.08 -5.88
N THR A 508 5.65 -2.06 -6.62
CA THR A 508 4.31 -1.82 -6.08
C THR A 508 3.94 -2.90 -5.06
N SER A 509 4.57 -4.06 -5.15
CA SER A 509 4.49 -5.14 -4.14
C SER A 509 4.97 -4.70 -2.75
N MET A 510 5.89 -3.73 -2.63
CA MET A 510 6.37 -3.18 -1.37
C MET A 510 5.52 -2.02 -0.88
N ALA A 511 4.89 -1.27 -1.79
CA ALA A 511 3.96 -0.20 -1.47
C ALA A 511 2.61 -0.73 -0.93
N THR A 512 2.12 -1.84 -1.49
CA THR A 512 0.83 -2.44 -1.12
C THR A 512 0.74 -2.82 0.36
N PRO A 513 1.72 -3.52 0.96
CA PRO A 513 1.67 -3.85 2.39
C PRO A 513 1.77 -2.63 3.32
N VAL A 514 2.31 -1.49 2.85
CA VAL A 514 2.25 -0.23 3.60
C VAL A 514 0.81 0.24 3.72
N VAL A 515 0.06 0.21 2.61
CA VAL A 515 -1.38 0.52 2.61
C VAL A 515 -2.15 -0.50 3.44
N THR A 516 -1.89 -1.80 3.25
CA THR A 516 -2.55 -2.88 4.01
C THR A 516 -2.37 -2.71 5.52
N GLY A 517 -1.15 -2.42 5.97
CA GLY A 517 -0.86 -2.13 7.37
C GLY A 517 -1.58 -0.88 7.87
N THR A 518 -1.57 0.21 7.07
CA THR A 518 -2.33 1.43 7.39
C THR A 518 -3.81 1.16 7.55
N LEU A 519 -4.40 0.37 6.66
CA LEU A 519 -5.81 -0.02 6.77
C LEU A 519 -6.09 -0.83 8.03
N ALA A 520 -5.15 -1.66 8.50
CA ALA A 520 -5.29 -2.35 9.78
C ALA A 520 -5.27 -1.37 10.97
N LEU A 521 -4.44 -0.30 10.94
CA LEU A 521 -4.48 0.76 11.95
C LEU A 521 -5.81 1.52 11.93
N TRP A 522 -6.36 1.78 10.75
CA TRP A 522 -7.66 2.43 10.58
C TRP A 522 -8.82 1.53 11.06
N LEU A 523 -8.73 0.22 10.78
CA LEU A 523 -9.69 -0.78 11.27
C LEU A 523 -9.64 -0.99 12.79
N GLU A 524 -8.49 -0.80 13.43
CA GLU A 524 -8.38 -0.75 14.89
C GLU A 524 -9.21 0.41 15.47
N ALA A 525 -9.22 1.57 14.80
CA ALA A 525 -10.00 2.73 15.22
C ALA A 525 -11.49 2.65 14.86
N ASN A 526 -11.81 2.09 13.69
CA ASN A 526 -13.18 1.82 13.24
C ASN A 526 -13.26 0.47 12.52
N PRO A 527 -13.70 -0.59 13.22
CA PRO A 527 -13.72 -1.96 12.67
C PRO A 527 -14.80 -2.19 11.60
N GLU A 528 -15.65 -1.20 11.31
CA GLU A 528 -16.77 -1.31 10.35
C GLU A 528 -16.49 -0.56 9.03
N LEU A 529 -15.30 0.00 8.83
CA LEU A 529 -14.94 0.73 7.61
C LEU A 529 -15.21 -0.09 6.35
N THR A 530 -15.83 0.54 5.38
CA THR A 530 -16.06 0.01 4.03
C THR A 530 -14.97 0.51 3.07
N VAL A 531 -14.82 -0.17 1.93
CA VAL A 531 -13.88 0.27 0.89
C VAL A 531 -14.20 1.68 0.37
N TYR A 532 -15.47 2.06 0.31
CA TYR A 532 -15.88 3.40 -0.17
C TYR A 532 -15.48 4.49 0.81
N GLU A 533 -15.72 4.30 2.11
CA GLU A 533 -15.26 5.22 3.15
C GLU A 533 -13.75 5.37 3.16
N VAL A 534 -13.01 4.26 3.00
CA VAL A 534 -11.55 4.30 2.87
C VAL A 534 -11.12 5.11 1.66
N LYS A 535 -11.76 4.96 0.50
CA LYS A 535 -11.45 5.78 -0.70
C LYS A 535 -11.75 7.26 -0.47
N GLU A 536 -12.84 7.59 0.19
CA GLU A 536 -13.15 8.98 0.56
C GLU A 536 -12.14 9.56 1.55
N ILE A 537 -11.71 8.78 2.55
CA ILE A 537 -10.67 9.17 3.50
C ILE A 537 -9.36 9.43 2.75
N ILE A 538 -8.93 8.52 1.88
CA ILE A 538 -7.73 8.70 1.04
C ILE A 538 -7.86 9.96 0.19
N GLN A 539 -8.99 10.18 -0.47
CA GLN A 539 -9.22 11.37 -1.29
C GLN A 539 -9.09 12.68 -0.50
N LYS A 540 -9.53 12.70 0.76
CA LYS A 540 -9.49 13.89 1.62
C LYS A 540 -8.12 14.13 2.25
N THR A 541 -7.31 13.07 2.42
CA THR A 541 -6.15 13.10 3.32
C THR A 541 -4.82 12.74 2.68
N ALA A 542 -4.83 12.18 1.46
CA ALA A 542 -3.60 11.91 0.72
C ALA A 542 -2.84 13.21 0.43
N THR A 543 -1.52 13.12 0.54
CA THR A 543 -0.66 14.30 0.40
C THR A 543 -0.40 14.60 -1.07
N GLU A 544 -0.66 15.86 -1.45
CA GLU A 544 -0.22 16.49 -2.68
C GLU A 544 1.10 17.23 -2.41
N ASP A 545 2.07 17.10 -3.31
CA ASP A 545 3.34 17.81 -3.25
C ASP A 545 3.86 18.19 -4.65
N ILE A 546 5.04 18.81 -4.71
CA ILE A 546 5.65 19.22 -5.99
C ILE A 546 5.97 18.06 -6.95
N TYR A 547 6.00 16.82 -6.47
CA TYR A 547 6.30 15.62 -7.26
C TYR A 547 5.03 14.95 -7.80
N THR A 548 3.91 15.08 -7.10
CA THR A 548 2.63 14.47 -7.51
C THR A 548 2.03 15.18 -8.71
N GLY A 549 2.28 16.49 -8.82
CA GLY A 549 1.54 17.36 -9.74
C GLY A 549 0.08 17.50 -9.31
N GLU A 550 -0.76 18.04 -10.20
CA GLU A 550 -2.20 18.18 -9.97
C GLU A 550 -2.88 16.83 -9.78
N LEU A 551 -3.68 16.71 -8.73
CA LEU A 551 -4.40 15.51 -8.33
C LEU A 551 -5.93 15.69 -8.52
N PRO A 552 -6.67 14.58 -8.78
CA PRO A 552 -6.17 13.20 -8.94
C PRO A 552 -5.62 12.93 -10.35
N ASN A 553 -4.68 12.01 -10.48
CA ASN A 553 -4.13 11.62 -11.79
C ASN A 553 -3.77 10.12 -11.89
N GLY A 554 -3.56 9.62 -13.11
CA GLY A 554 -3.30 8.20 -13.36
C GLY A 554 -1.91 7.69 -12.89
N LYS A 555 -1.07 8.52 -12.30
CA LYS A 555 0.27 8.16 -11.78
C LYS A 555 0.26 8.02 -10.26
N TYR A 556 -0.34 8.98 -9.57
CA TYR A 556 -0.35 9.09 -8.11
C TYR A 556 -1.72 8.81 -7.50
N GLY A 557 -2.75 8.57 -8.31
CA GLY A 557 -4.13 8.42 -7.82
C GLY A 557 -4.61 9.69 -7.13
N MET A 558 -5.06 9.54 -5.88
CA MET A 558 -5.46 10.64 -5.01
C MET A 558 -4.27 11.31 -4.30
N GLY A 559 -3.04 10.75 -4.44
CA GLY A 559 -1.82 11.29 -3.83
C GLY A 559 -1.02 10.26 -3.04
N LYS A 560 -0.09 10.75 -2.19
CA LYS A 560 0.72 9.93 -1.29
C LYS A 560 -0.04 9.62 -0.01
N LEU A 561 -0.01 8.36 0.42
CA LEU A 561 -0.69 7.90 1.64
C LEU A 561 -0.23 8.70 2.87
N ASN A 562 -1.20 9.13 3.68
CA ASN A 562 -0.98 9.80 4.97
C ASN A 562 -1.80 9.10 6.06
N THR A 563 -1.15 8.23 6.82
CA THR A 563 -1.81 7.36 7.80
C THR A 563 -2.44 8.14 8.95
N VAL A 564 -1.73 9.13 9.50
CA VAL A 564 -2.22 9.93 10.64
C VAL A 564 -3.38 10.83 10.24
N ALA A 565 -3.32 11.47 9.06
CA ALA A 565 -4.40 12.32 8.58
C ALA A 565 -5.69 11.52 8.33
N GLY A 566 -5.56 10.31 7.75
CA GLY A 566 -6.71 9.40 7.60
C GLY A 566 -7.30 8.97 8.94
N LEU A 567 -6.46 8.69 9.93
CA LEU A 567 -6.93 8.33 11.26
C LEU A 567 -7.67 9.49 11.94
N TYR A 568 -7.20 10.74 11.79
CA TYR A 568 -7.94 11.91 12.27
C TYR A 568 -9.32 12.03 11.62
N GLU A 569 -9.43 11.76 10.33
CA GLU A 569 -10.72 11.82 9.63
C GLU A 569 -11.69 10.74 10.14
N ILE A 570 -11.21 9.51 10.39
CA ILE A 570 -11.98 8.42 10.97
C ILE A 570 -12.47 8.77 12.38
N LEU A 571 -11.59 9.30 13.23
CA LEU A 571 -11.93 9.65 14.59
C LEU A 571 -12.93 10.81 14.69
N LYS A 572 -12.90 11.75 13.73
CA LYS A 572 -13.95 12.77 13.61
C LYS A 572 -15.30 12.14 13.29
N GLN A 573 -15.35 11.25 12.30
CA GLN A 573 -16.59 10.58 11.89
C GLN A 573 -17.17 9.73 13.04
N THR A 574 -16.35 8.92 13.70
CA THR A 574 -16.79 8.10 14.84
C THR A 574 -17.23 8.93 16.04
N SER A 575 -16.64 10.12 16.25
CA SER A 575 -17.08 11.03 17.30
C SER A 575 -18.42 11.71 16.97
N VAL A 576 -18.68 11.93 15.69
CA VAL A 576 -19.96 12.50 15.19
C VAL A 576 -21.09 11.46 15.23
N GLU A 577 -20.85 10.21 14.87
CA GLU A 577 -21.88 9.17 14.92
C GLU A 577 -22.29 8.77 16.36
N LYS A 578 -21.37 8.82 17.32
CA LYS A 578 -21.71 8.59 18.73
C LYS A 578 -22.50 9.73 19.38
N ASN A 579 -22.44 10.92 18.80
CA ASN A 579 -23.28 12.04 19.19
C ASN A 579 -24.30 12.26 18.08
N LYS A 580 -25.51 11.73 18.19
CA LYS A 580 -26.65 12.34 17.52
C LYS A 580 -26.70 13.77 18.05
N TYR A 581 -26.14 14.72 17.32
CA TYR A 581 -26.37 16.12 17.59
C TYR A 581 -27.85 16.37 17.36
N LEU A 582 -28.57 16.54 18.44
CA LEU A 582 -29.78 17.33 18.39
C LEU A 582 -29.26 18.74 18.10
N ASP A 583 -29.63 19.32 16.96
CA ASP A 583 -29.50 20.76 16.73
C ASP A 583 -30.36 21.42 17.79
N ILE A 584 -29.76 21.75 18.93
CA ILE A 584 -30.42 22.43 20.00
C ILE A 584 -30.07 23.91 19.85
N ASP A 585 -31.02 24.67 19.32
CA ASP A 585 -30.96 26.12 19.34
C ASP A 585 -30.86 26.64 20.75
N TYR A 586 -30.16 27.75 20.96
CA TYR A 586 -30.07 28.37 22.27
C TYR A 586 -30.19 29.88 22.19
N ILE A 587 -30.71 30.47 23.27
CA ILE A 587 -30.70 31.95 23.49
C ILE A 587 -29.67 32.24 24.58
N TYR A 588 -28.73 33.14 24.27
CA TYR A 588 -27.72 33.58 25.24
C TYR A 588 -27.91 35.07 25.55
N ASP A 589 -28.21 35.39 26.81
CA ASP A 589 -28.22 36.79 27.28
C ASP A 589 -26.87 37.15 27.91
N ARG A 590 -26.11 37.96 27.18
CA ARG A 590 -24.76 38.38 27.55
C ARG A 590 -24.73 39.27 28.78
N ASN A 591 -25.81 39.98 29.09
CA ASN A 591 -25.83 40.96 30.19
C ASN A 591 -25.96 40.30 31.57
N ILE A 592 -26.65 39.17 31.61
CA ILE A 592 -26.88 38.40 32.83
C ILE A 592 -26.17 37.02 32.84
N GLY A 593 -25.42 36.70 31.77
CA GLY A 593 -24.69 35.42 31.63
C GLY A 593 -25.60 34.20 31.65
N TRP A 594 -26.75 34.30 31.02
CA TRP A 594 -27.79 33.27 31.04
C TRP A 594 -27.92 32.63 29.66
N ILE A 595 -28.05 31.27 29.63
CA ILE A 595 -28.27 30.48 28.40
C ILE A 595 -29.54 29.65 28.58
N LYS A 596 -30.39 29.66 27.55
CA LYS A 596 -31.58 28.80 27.47
C LYS A 596 -31.47 27.94 26.21
N PHE A 597 -31.56 26.62 26.41
CA PHE A 597 -31.58 25.67 25.29
C PHE A 597 -33.04 25.49 24.83
N LEU A 598 -33.26 25.67 23.53
CA LEU A 598 -34.58 25.54 22.90
C LEU A 598 -34.79 24.10 22.46
N SER A 599 -34.96 23.18 23.40
CA SER A 599 -35.19 21.76 23.16
C SER A 599 -36.64 21.40 23.52
N GLU A 600 -37.30 20.64 22.60
CA GLU A 600 -38.62 20.07 22.87
C GLU A 600 -38.57 18.93 23.91
N VAL A 601 -37.34 18.34 24.09
CA VAL A 601 -37.10 17.28 25.05
C VAL A 601 -36.44 17.85 26.31
N PRO A 602 -36.87 17.50 27.53
CA PRO A 602 -36.24 17.95 28.76
C PRO A 602 -34.75 17.55 28.80
N LEU A 603 -33.91 18.48 29.25
CA LEU A 603 -32.49 18.21 29.47
C LEU A 603 -32.31 17.48 30.81
N GLU A 604 -31.70 16.31 30.78
CA GLU A 604 -31.41 15.50 31.95
C GLU A 604 -30.17 15.96 32.71
N GLN A 605 -29.13 16.27 31.96
CA GLN A 605 -27.81 16.62 32.49
C GLN A 605 -27.06 17.60 31.57
N LEU A 606 -26.34 18.52 32.20
CA LEU A 606 -25.41 19.43 31.53
C LEU A 606 -24.05 19.34 32.24
N CYS A 607 -23.01 19.03 31.48
CA CYS A 607 -21.63 19.01 31.98
C CYS A 607 -20.85 20.16 31.34
N ILE A 608 -20.08 20.87 32.15
CA ILE A 608 -19.21 21.98 31.69
C ILE A 608 -17.76 21.56 31.85
N TYR A 609 -17.01 21.73 30.79
CA TYR A 609 -15.57 21.45 30.75
C TYR A 609 -14.80 22.72 30.42
N SER A 610 -13.57 22.82 30.93
CA SER A 610 -12.59 23.81 30.49
C SER A 610 -12.20 23.56 29.02
N ALA A 611 -11.53 24.51 28.40
CA ALA A 611 -10.96 24.36 27.07
C ALA A 611 -9.92 23.21 26.98
N SER A 612 -9.32 22.80 28.10
CA SER A 612 -8.41 21.66 28.23
C SER A 612 -9.10 20.32 28.48
N GLY A 613 -10.44 20.29 28.53
CA GLY A 613 -11.23 19.07 28.76
C GLY A 613 -11.44 18.68 30.21
N GLU A 614 -11.03 19.50 31.19
CA GLU A 614 -11.28 19.25 32.62
C GLU A 614 -12.75 19.51 32.94
N LEU A 615 -13.42 18.57 33.64
CA LEU A 615 -14.80 18.72 34.06
C LEU A 615 -14.86 19.74 35.20
N LEU A 616 -15.55 20.84 34.97
CA LEU A 616 -15.71 21.94 35.94
C LEU A 616 -16.99 21.84 36.73
N ASP A 617 -18.10 21.41 36.12
CA ASP A 617 -19.38 21.31 36.78
C ASP A 617 -20.32 20.31 36.09
N VAL A 618 -21.29 19.78 36.88
CA VAL A 618 -22.37 18.90 36.41
C VAL A 618 -23.68 19.38 36.98
N GLN A 619 -24.60 19.79 36.13
CA GLN A 619 -25.96 20.19 36.50
C GLN A 619 -26.96 19.11 36.08
N THR A 620 -27.86 18.76 36.98
CA THR A 620 -28.96 17.83 36.72
C THR A 620 -30.30 18.50 37.06
N ASN A 621 -31.38 18.05 36.43
CA ASN A 621 -32.73 18.60 36.63
C ASN A 621 -32.82 20.09 36.26
N LEU A 622 -32.36 20.46 35.06
CA LEU A 622 -32.42 21.81 34.55
C LEU A 622 -33.87 22.28 34.39
N LYS A 623 -34.25 23.23 35.21
CA LYS A 623 -35.59 23.82 35.18
C LYS A 623 -35.72 24.70 33.94
N ASP A 624 -36.72 24.43 33.11
CA ASP A 624 -37.00 25.18 31.87
C ASP A 624 -35.85 25.19 30.86
N ASN A 625 -34.90 24.22 30.94
CA ASN A 625 -33.70 24.12 30.12
C ASN A 625 -32.77 25.37 30.18
N GLU A 626 -32.77 26.02 31.36
CA GLU A 626 -32.02 27.26 31.60
C GLU A 626 -30.80 27.04 32.51
N PHE A 627 -29.73 27.79 32.22
CA PHE A 627 -28.47 27.69 32.94
C PHE A 627 -27.76 29.06 33.05
N GLN A 628 -27.14 29.34 34.21
CA GLN A 628 -26.37 30.56 34.44
C GLN A 628 -24.87 30.33 34.31
N LEU A 629 -24.25 31.06 33.38
CA LEU A 629 -22.80 31.07 33.12
C LEU A 629 -22.02 32.10 33.95
N CYS A 630 -22.69 33.03 34.64
CA CYS A 630 -22.05 34.13 35.34
C CYS A 630 -21.14 33.69 36.51
N GLN A 631 -21.22 32.45 36.93
CA GLN A 631 -20.36 31.88 37.97
C GLN A 631 -18.99 31.42 37.47
N TYR A 632 -18.77 31.40 36.14
CA TYR A 632 -17.52 31.02 35.53
C TYR A 632 -16.75 32.24 35.05
N PRO A 633 -15.39 32.23 35.14
CA PRO A 633 -14.57 33.29 34.56
C PRO A 633 -14.81 33.43 33.04
N ALA A 634 -14.52 34.59 32.48
CA ALA A 634 -14.58 34.78 31.04
C ALA A 634 -13.58 33.81 30.35
N GLY A 635 -14.06 32.97 29.43
CA GLY A 635 -13.25 31.93 28.80
C GLY A 635 -14.01 31.13 27.75
N ILE A 636 -13.34 30.12 27.20
CA ILE A 636 -13.95 29.11 26.32
C ILE A 636 -14.30 27.88 27.14
N TYR A 637 -15.52 27.41 27.01
CA TYR A 637 -16.05 26.24 27.71
C TYR A 637 -16.67 25.28 26.71
N LEU A 638 -16.51 23.97 26.95
CA LEU A 638 -17.23 22.92 26.23
C LEU A 638 -18.43 22.49 27.09
N ILE A 639 -19.62 22.57 26.52
CA ILE A 639 -20.86 22.19 27.21
C ILE A 639 -21.38 20.90 26.59
N LYS A 640 -21.45 19.82 27.37
CA LYS A 640 -22.06 18.55 27.00
C LYS A 640 -23.46 18.43 27.61
N ILE A 641 -24.44 18.19 26.76
CA ILE A 641 -25.86 18.06 27.16
C ILE A 641 -26.31 16.63 26.97
N ARG A 642 -27.09 16.12 27.94
CA ARG A 642 -27.82 14.86 27.83
C ARG A 642 -29.30 15.16 27.89
N THR A 643 -30.09 14.61 26.98
CA THR A 643 -31.56 14.67 26.96
C THR A 643 -32.16 13.40 27.53
N GLN A 644 -33.38 13.46 28.01
CA GLN A 644 -34.19 12.27 28.32
C GLN A 644 -34.58 11.62 26.97
N ASN A 645 -34.32 10.32 26.83
CA ASN A 645 -34.73 9.55 25.65
C ASN A 645 -36.25 9.45 25.55
#